data_e41c00459f362f0abb1e00a27f7f9a84
#
_entry.id   e41c00459f362f0abb1e00a27f7f9a84
#
_cell.length_a   1.000
_cell.length_b   1.000
_cell.length_c   1.000
_cell.angle_alpha   90.00
_cell.angle_beta   90.00
_cell.angle_gamma   90.00
#
_symmetry.space_group_name_H-M   'P 1'
#
loop_
_entity.id
_entity.type
_entity.pdbx_description
1 polymer ?
#
loop_
_entity_poly.entity_id
_entity_poly.type
_entity_poly.pdbx_seq_one_letter_code
_entity_poly.pdbx_strand_id
1 'polypeptide(L)'
;MKTILLVPTGEGVGLTSACLGLVYALECQGVKSGFLKPFSQELTTEPDRTTALYRHISNSETVEPISFAKITQQLNANETDELLEEAVSLHRQIAKLHDIIIVEGLVPTSRDSFASDLNASLAQALDAKVIFVSNADINKPEQTAEKIEIQLRNFGGASSSRNAGILLMRTRGLPADSAQIPVTIDTDLRLISDIQKFSAAIQKSHAHLGSAQLPIIGMVPFSDTLSVPRVSDLAKQIQATWINEGKAATRRVLHSSLIASNIEHELDKFIAGELIISASDRIDVLLASSLATSNGIPLAGLVLTEHYEPNALVLEFCQAAIKNGLPILHTPLSTFETAQQLSNLSNEIPVDDIQRADQVTRFVSSHIDPVWLAQMLNGDYKPRLSPSAFRHELVQKSIAAKKRIVLPEGDEPRTVQAAAICQSRGIAQCILLAKPEAVMDVAKARNIELPFDLEIIDPDLIRENYVTKMVELRKGKINELQAREQLQDTVVLGTMMLALDQVDGLVSGAIHTTANTVRPAFQLIKTAPDYSLVSSIFFMLLPDEVYVYGDCAINPDPDAEQLAEIAIQSADSAKAFGIDPRIAMISYSTGTSGAGADVEKVAKATEIAKQRRPDLLIDGPLQYDAASVESVGRSKAPDSKVAGRANVFIFPDLNTGNTTYKAVQRSANVVSVGPMLQGLNKPVNDLSRGALVDDIVFTIALTAIQAEQQEV
;
A
#
# COMPACT_ATOMS: atom_id res chain seq x y z
N MET A 1 -8.48 -10.06 7.59
CA MET A 1 -8.40 -8.61 7.91
C MET A 1 -8.82 -7.83 6.68
N LYS A 2 -9.57 -6.75 6.84
CA LYS A 2 -10.05 -5.91 5.72
C LYS A 2 -9.27 -4.58 5.72
N THR A 3 -8.91 -4.10 4.53
CA THR A 3 -8.29 -2.80 4.35
C THR A 3 -9.19 -1.93 3.47
N ILE A 4 -9.41 -0.69 3.88
CA ILE A 4 -10.26 0.28 3.16
C ILE A 4 -9.42 1.53 2.93
N LEU A 5 -9.21 1.86 1.66
CA LEU A 5 -8.53 3.08 1.24
C LEU A 5 -9.56 4.15 0.88
N LEU A 6 -9.48 5.31 1.52
CA LEU A 6 -10.27 6.48 1.14
C LEU A 6 -9.47 7.31 0.13
N VAL A 7 -10.06 7.52 -1.04
CA VAL A 7 -9.45 8.25 -2.16
C VAL A 7 -10.22 9.53 -2.41
N PRO A 8 -9.60 10.71 -2.28
CA PRO A 8 -10.27 11.98 -2.53
C PRO A 8 -10.39 12.27 -4.03
N THR A 9 -11.49 12.90 -4.45
CA THR A 9 -11.68 13.35 -5.84
C THR A 9 -11.01 14.71 -6.13
N GLY A 10 -10.40 15.32 -5.12
CA GLY A 10 -9.69 16.61 -5.25
C GLY A 10 -9.42 17.23 -3.89
N GLU A 11 -8.92 18.46 -3.91
CA GLU A 11 -8.62 19.24 -2.72
C GLU A 11 -9.89 19.62 -1.93
N GLY A 12 -9.75 19.77 -0.61
CA GLY A 12 -10.79 20.32 0.27
C GLY A 12 -12.03 19.44 0.44
N VAL A 13 -11.98 18.15 0.07
CA VAL A 13 -13.11 17.22 0.23
C VAL A 13 -13.36 16.79 1.68
N GLY A 14 -12.43 17.07 2.61
CA GLY A 14 -12.54 16.67 4.02
C GLY A 14 -12.10 15.22 4.26
N LEU A 15 -11.06 14.77 3.56
CA LEU A 15 -10.55 13.39 3.60
C LEU A 15 -10.23 12.91 5.02
N THR A 16 -9.45 13.68 5.79
CA THR A 16 -9.12 13.37 7.19
C THR A 16 -10.37 13.14 8.03
N SER A 17 -11.36 14.03 7.91
CA SER A 17 -12.64 13.92 8.64
C SER A 17 -13.43 12.67 8.22
N ALA A 18 -13.38 12.32 6.92
CA ALA A 18 -14.01 11.11 6.39
C ALA A 18 -13.36 9.85 6.99
N CYS A 19 -12.01 9.79 7.03
CA CYS A 19 -11.26 8.68 7.62
C CYS A 19 -11.59 8.51 9.11
N LEU A 20 -11.48 9.58 9.90
CA LEU A 20 -11.75 9.55 11.34
C LEU A 20 -13.21 9.22 11.64
N GLY A 21 -14.16 9.75 10.86
CA GLY A 21 -15.58 9.44 10.99
C GLY A 21 -15.89 7.98 10.68
N LEU A 22 -15.25 7.38 9.68
CA LEU A 22 -15.42 5.97 9.36
C LEU A 22 -14.81 5.06 10.43
N VAL A 23 -13.61 5.41 10.95
CA VAL A 23 -13.01 4.70 12.10
C VAL A 23 -13.98 4.68 13.26
N TYR A 24 -14.50 5.86 13.66
CA TYR A 24 -15.43 5.98 14.76
C TYR A 24 -16.75 5.20 14.54
N ALA A 25 -17.28 5.21 13.30
CA ALA A 25 -18.47 4.44 12.95
C ALA A 25 -18.24 2.92 13.13
N LEU A 26 -17.06 2.41 12.76
CA LEU A 26 -16.67 1.02 12.96
C LEU A 26 -16.51 0.68 14.46
N GLU A 27 -15.87 1.54 15.23
CA GLU A 27 -15.71 1.37 16.67
C GLU A 27 -17.07 1.32 17.40
N CYS A 28 -18.04 2.14 16.98
CA CYS A 28 -19.42 2.10 17.49
C CYS A 28 -20.12 0.75 17.20
N GLN A 29 -19.68 -0.01 16.20
CA GLN A 29 -20.16 -1.38 15.91
C GLN A 29 -19.33 -2.45 16.64
N GLY A 30 -18.42 -2.06 17.54
CA GLY A 30 -17.58 -2.97 18.30
C GLY A 30 -16.42 -3.59 17.52
N VAL A 31 -16.06 -3.01 16.37
CA VAL A 31 -14.96 -3.48 15.52
C VAL A 31 -13.67 -2.78 15.93
N LYS A 32 -12.59 -3.53 16.08
CA LYS A 32 -11.25 -2.96 16.31
C LYS A 32 -10.73 -2.39 15.00
N SER A 33 -10.94 -1.09 14.79
CA SER A 33 -10.47 -0.37 13.61
C SER A 33 -9.16 0.34 13.87
N GLY A 34 -8.21 0.23 12.92
CA GLY A 34 -6.95 0.95 12.89
C GLY A 34 -6.96 2.03 11.82
N PHE A 35 -6.07 2.98 11.94
CA PHE A 35 -5.85 4.04 10.96
C PHE A 35 -4.41 4.02 10.48
N LEU A 36 -4.22 4.23 9.18
CA LEU A 36 -2.92 4.38 8.54
C LEU A 36 -2.96 5.52 7.53
N LYS A 37 -2.03 6.45 7.65
CA LYS A 37 -1.65 7.36 6.58
C LYS A 37 -0.27 6.96 6.09
N PRO A 38 -0.14 6.26 4.95
CA PRO A 38 1.17 5.74 4.53
C PRO A 38 2.09 6.82 4.00
N PHE A 39 1.54 7.89 3.43
CA PHE A 39 2.29 8.95 2.75
C PHE A 39 1.92 10.33 3.27
N SER A 40 2.89 11.14 3.67
CA SER A 40 2.66 12.53 4.05
C SER A 40 2.82 13.47 2.85
N GLN A 41 1.95 14.48 2.75
CA GLN A 41 2.08 15.60 1.81
C GLN A 41 2.52 16.89 2.52
N GLU A 42 2.82 16.81 3.82
CA GLU A 42 3.29 17.93 4.62
C GLU A 42 4.79 18.13 4.40
N LEU A 43 5.19 19.39 4.21
CA LEU A 43 6.59 19.79 4.00
C LEU A 43 7.35 20.02 5.31
N THR A 44 6.66 19.92 6.44
CA THR A 44 7.21 20.15 7.77
C THR A 44 7.84 18.89 8.36
N THR A 45 8.77 19.07 9.30
CA THR A 45 9.35 17.98 10.12
C THR A 45 8.53 17.66 11.36
N GLU A 46 7.40 18.33 11.55
CA GLU A 46 6.47 18.06 12.66
C GLU A 46 5.71 16.73 12.42
N PRO A 47 5.18 16.10 13.48
CA PRO A 47 4.35 14.91 13.35
C PRO A 47 3.17 15.17 12.38
N ASP A 48 2.85 14.18 11.56
CA ASP A 48 1.74 14.32 10.61
C ASP A 48 0.42 14.63 11.32
N ARG A 49 -0.26 15.67 10.84
CA ARG A 49 -1.47 16.21 11.45
C ARG A 49 -2.58 15.16 11.61
N THR A 50 -2.87 14.40 10.57
CA THR A 50 -3.94 13.39 10.62
C THR A 50 -3.60 12.27 11.60
N THR A 51 -2.36 11.82 11.58
CA THR A 51 -1.84 10.80 12.50
C THR A 51 -1.94 11.27 13.96
N ALA A 52 -1.58 12.53 14.23
CA ALA A 52 -1.68 13.12 15.56
C ALA A 52 -3.16 13.25 16.02
N LEU A 53 -4.06 13.70 15.14
CA LEU A 53 -5.50 13.78 15.44
C LEU A 53 -6.08 12.39 15.75
N TYR A 54 -5.72 11.35 14.98
CA TYR A 54 -6.17 10.00 15.24
C TYR A 54 -5.76 9.51 16.63
N ARG A 55 -4.51 9.71 17.02
CA ARG A 55 -4.01 9.33 18.36
C ARG A 55 -4.81 9.99 19.49
N HIS A 56 -5.20 11.25 19.29
CA HIS A 56 -5.98 11.97 20.29
C HIS A 56 -7.45 11.50 20.37
N ILE A 57 -8.06 11.15 19.23
CA ILE A 57 -9.50 10.80 19.18
C ILE A 57 -9.74 9.34 19.60
N SER A 58 -8.97 8.39 19.04
CA SER A 58 -9.20 6.97 19.27
C SER A 58 -8.36 6.41 20.42
N ASN A 59 -7.44 7.19 20.99
CA ASN A 59 -6.47 6.74 22.00
C ASN A 59 -5.73 5.44 21.59
N SER A 60 -5.54 5.26 20.29
CA SER A 60 -4.89 4.10 19.68
C SER A 60 -3.58 4.51 19.01
N GLU A 61 -2.62 3.59 19.00
CA GLU A 61 -1.35 3.83 18.33
C GLU A 61 -1.49 3.67 16.81
N THR A 62 -0.74 4.47 16.09
CA THR A 62 -0.52 4.35 14.65
C THR A 62 0.92 4.73 14.34
N VAL A 63 1.36 4.45 13.12
CA VAL A 63 2.72 4.73 12.66
C VAL A 63 2.79 6.07 11.93
N GLU A 64 3.98 6.70 11.95
CA GLU A 64 4.21 7.90 11.17
C GLU A 64 4.28 7.58 9.67
N PRO A 65 3.77 8.47 8.80
CA PRO A 65 3.83 8.28 7.37
C PRO A 65 5.24 8.49 6.81
N ILE A 66 5.46 7.94 5.61
CA ILE A 66 6.65 8.22 4.82
C ILE A 66 6.65 9.71 4.45
N SER A 67 7.78 10.39 4.68
CA SER A 67 7.88 11.84 4.45
C SER A 67 7.78 12.21 2.97
N PHE A 68 7.26 13.40 2.68
CA PHE A 68 7.14 13.93 1.31
C PHE A 68 8.48 13.99 0.57
N ALA A 69 9.55 14.33 1.26
CA ALA A 69 10.89 14.37 0.69
C ALA A 69 11.34 12.99 0.18
N LYS A 70 11.11 11.93 0.96
CA LYS A 70 11.43 10.57 0.58
C LYS A 70 10.57 10.07 -0.59
N ILE A 71 9.26 10.37 -0.56
CA ILE A 71 8.34 10.02 -1.65
C ILE A 71 8.85 10.61 -2.97
N THR A 72 9.14 11.92 -2.99
CA THR A 72 9.61 12.60 -4.20
C THR A 72 10.97 12.10 -4.67
N GLN A 73 11.87 11.78 -3.75
CA GLN A 73 13.16 11.18 -4.07
C GLN A 73 12.99 9.82 -4.76
N GLN A 74 12.21 8.91 -4.19
CA GLN A 74 12.02 7.57 -4.75
C GLN A 74 11.26 7.58 -6.06
N LEU A 75 10.22 8.42 -6.21
CA LEU A 75 9.51 8.57 -7.48
C LEU A 75 10.42 9.12 -8.59
N ASN A 76 11.29 10.08 -8.29
CA ASN A 76 12.27 10.60 -9.23
C ASN A 76 13.35 9.56 -9.62
N ALA A 77 13.67 8.65 -8.71
CA ALA A 77 14.57 7.51 -8.97
C ALA A 77 13.87 6.34 -9.68
N ASN A 78 12.55 6.42 -9.92
CA ASN A 78 11.71 5.34 -10.46
C ASN A 78 11.65 4.10 -9.56
N GLU A 79 11.72 4.31 -8.23
CA GLU A 79 11.69 3.30 -7.16
C GLU A 79 10.30 3.19 -6.52
N THR A 80 9.25 3.21 -7.33
CA THR A 80 7.85 3.16 -6.83
C THR A 80 7.56 1.85 -6.10
N ASP A 81 8.15 0.75 -6.51
CA ASP A 81 7.96 -0.54 -5.89
C ASP A 81 8.50 -0.60 -4.46
N GLU A 82 9.65 0.00 -4.20
CA GLU A 82 10.24 0.10 -2.86
C GLU A 82 9.39 0.98 -1.93
N LEU A 83 8.84 2.06 -2.47
CA LEU A 83 7.92 2.93 -1.76
C LEU A 83 6.65 2.17 -1.33
N LEU A 84 6.11 1.33 -2.21
CA LEU A 84 4.93 0.50 -1.92
C LEU A 84 5.25 -0.63 -0.93
N GLU A 85 6.44 -1.23 -0.99
CA GLU A 85 6.89 -2.22 0.00
C GLU A 85 6.99 -1.61 1.40
N GLU A 86 7.48 -0.38 1.52
CA GLU A 86 7.52 0.34 2.79
C GLU A 86 6.11 0.64 3.31
N ALA A 87 5.19 1.07 2.44
CA ALA A 87 3.78 1.27 2.81
C ALA A 87 3.12 -0.04 3.30
N VAL A 88 3.41 -1.18 2.66
CA VAL A 88 2.98 -2.51 3.12
C VAL A 88 3.59 -2.85 4.47
N SER A 89 4.85 -2.49 4.72
CA SER A 89 5.49 -2.69 6.03
C SER A 89 4.78 -1.92 7.14
N LEU A 90 4.48 -0.63 6.91
CA LEU A 90 3.72 0.20 7.85
C LEU A 90 2.33 -0.37 8.12
N HIS A 91 1.63 -0.79 7.06
CA HIS A 91 0.32 -1.43 7.17
C HIS A 91 0.36 -2.68 8.06
N ARG A 92 1.35 -3.55 7.89
CA ARG A 92 1.48 -4.80 8.65
C ARG A 92 1.77 -4.59 10.13
N GLN A 93 2.43 -3.50 10.50
CA GLN A 93 2.65 -3.15 11.91
C GLN A 93 1.31 -2.92 12.62
N ILE A 94 0.39 -2.20 11.97
CA ILE A 94 -0.94 -1.89 12.51
C ILE A 94 -1.88 -3.10 12.40
N ALA A 95 -1.76 -3.87 11.33
CA ALA A 95 -2.61 -5.01 10.99
C ALA A 95 -2.69 -6.10 12.08
N LYS A 96 -1.63 -6.27 12.86
CA LYS A 96 -1.57 -7.28 13.93
C LYS A 96 -2.53 -7.00 15.09
N LEU A 97 -2.98 -5.75 15.23
CA LEU A 97 -3.75 -5.26 16.38
C LEU A 97 -5.22 -4.99 16.07
N HIS A 98 -5.59 -4.96 14.77
CA HIS A 98 -6.90 -4.48 14.32
C HIS A 98 -7.57 -5.45 13.34
N ASP A 99 -8.91 -5.44 13.29
CA ASP A 99 -9.71 -6.26 12.38
C ASP A 99 -9.87 -5.59 11.01
N ILE A 100 -9.95 -4.26 11.00
CA ILE A 100 -10.09 -3.41 9.82
C ILE A 100 -9.10 -2.26 9.91
N ILE A 101 -8.47 -1.90 8.79
CA ILE A 101 -7.60 -0.73 8.69
C ILE A 101 -8.20 0.26 7.69
N ILE A 102 -8.39 1.49 8.15
CA ILE A 102 -8.74 2.63 7.31
C ILE A 102 -7.45 3.32 6.88
N VAL A 103 -7.28 3.47 5.57
CA VAL A 103 -6.08 4.06 4.97
C VAL A 103 -6.46 5.41 4.34
N GLU A 104 -5.74 6.45 4.71
CA GLU A 104 -5.87 7.78 4.09
C GLU A 104 -5.00 7.86 2.84
N GLY A 105 -5.62 8.11 1.68
CA GLY A 105 -4.93 8.33 0.41
C GLY A 105 -4.34 9.73 0.29
N LEU A 106 -3.55 9.94 -0.77
CA LEU A 106 -3.00 11.24 -1.14
C LEU A 106 -4.06 12.12 -1.81
N VAL A 107 -4.01 13.40 -1.54
CA VAL A 107 -4.88 14.40 -2.19
C VAL A 107 -4.25 14.83 -3.51
N PRO A 108 -4.93 14.64 -4.67
CA PRO A 108 -4.44 15.16 -5.94
C PRO A 108 -4.44 16.68 -5.93
N THR A 109 -3.26 17.27 -6.12
CA THR A 109 -3.05 18.71 -6.22
C THR A 109 -2.37 19.04 -7.55
N SER A 110 -2.32 20.32 -7.92
CA SER A 110 -1.57 20.75 -9.11
C SER A 110 -0.06 20.50 -8.99
N ARG A 111 0.46 20.37 -7.77
CA ARG A 111 1.87 20.05 -7.49
C ARG A 111 2.13 18.54 -7.49
N ASP A 112 1.17 17.74 -7.01
CA ASP A 112 1.32 16.32 -6.75
C ASP A 112 0.52 15.52 -7.77
N SER A 113 0.84 15.66 -9.07
CA SER A 113 0.16 14.96 -10.16
C SER A 113 0.27 13.43 -10.05
N PHE A 114 1.26 12.91 -9.34
CA PHE A 114 1.47 11.49 -9.08
C PHE A 114 0.47 10.90 -8.07
N ALA A 115 -0.26 11.73 -7.32
CA ALA A 115 -1.08 11.27 -6.20
C ALA A 115 -2.16 10.26 -6.60
N SER A 116 -2.83 10.47 -7.74
CA SER A 116 -3.88 9.56 -8.21
C SER A 116 -3.33 8.18 -8.61
N ASP A 117 -2.20 8.14 -9.29
CA ASP A 117 -1.56 6.89 -9.72
C ASP A 117 -0.97 6.14 -8.53
N LEU A 118 -0.36 6.86 -7.60
CA LEU A 118 0.18 6.26 -6.38
C LEU A 118 -0.94 5.73 -5.47
N ASN A 119 -2.10 6.39 -5.38
CA ASN A 119 -3.27 5.86 -4.69
C ASN A 119 -3.79 4.56 -5.32
N ALA A 120 -3.81 4.47 -6.65
CA ALA A 120 -4.23 3.26 -7.35
C ALA A 120 -3.24 2.10 -7.08
N SER A 121 -1.95 2.37 -7.16
CA SER A 121 -0.90 1.40 -6.84
C SER A 121 -0.95 0.96 -5.36
N LEU A 122 -1.22 1.90 -4.45
CA LEU A 122 -1.40 1.62 -3.02
C LEU A 122 -2.62 0.72 -2.76
N ALA A 123 -3.75 0.98 -3.45
CA ALA A 123 -4.93 0.13 -3.35
C ALA A 123 -4.64 -1.32 -3.76
N GLN A 124 -3.83 -1.50 -4.78
CA GLN A 124 -3.37 -2.82 -5.24
C GLN A 124 -2.39 -3.45 -4.24
N ALA A 125 -1.39 -2.70 -3.80
CA ALA A 125 -0.36 -3.17 -2.87
C ALA A 125 -0.94 -3.67 -1.54
N LEU A 126 -1.94 -2.97 -1.01
CA LEU A 126 -2.62 -3.32 0.25
C LEU A 126 -3.83 -4.25 0.07
N ASP A 127 -4.17 -4.65 -1.15
CA ASP A 127 -5.43 -5.32 -1.51
C ASP A 127 -6.65 -4.63 -0.89
N ALA A 128 -6.66 -3.29 -0.94
CA ALA A 128 -7.67 -2.47 -0.26
C ALA A 128 -8.97 -2.36 -1.08
N LYS A 129 -10.10 -2.30 -0.36
CA LYS A 129 -11.36 -1.79 -0.91
C LYS A 129 -11.29 -0.27 -0.96
N VAL A 130 -11.83 0.32 -2.03
CA VAL A 130 -11.71 1.77 -2.28
C VAL A 130 -13.04 2.47 -2.04
N ILE A 131 -13.01 3.52 -1.24
CA ILE A 131 -14.11 4.47 -1.07
C ILE A 131 -13.69 5.81 -1.66
N PHE A 132 -14.45 6.31 -2.62
CA PHE A 132 -14.23 7.63 -3.20
C PHE A 132 -14.85 8.71 -2.33
N VAL A 133 -14.04 9.68 -1.90
CA VAL A 133 -14.49 10.81 -1.08
C VAL A 133 -14.61 12.05 -1.95
N SER A 134 -15.80 12.60 -2.07
CA SER A 134 -16.09 13.78 -2.89
C SER A 134 -16.92 14.82 -2.15
N ASN A 135 -16.70 16.09 -2.45
CA ASN A 135 -17.68 17.10 -2.08
C ASN A 135 -18.85 17.08 -3.08
N ALA A 136 -20.03 17.41 -2.62
CA ALA A 136 -21.25 17.38 -3.42
C ALA A 136 -22.09 18.67 -3.29
N ASP A 137 -22.90 18.91 -4.31
CA ASP A 137 -23.98 19.91 -4.30
C ASP A 137 -25.24 19.23 -4.83
N ILE A 138 -26.32 19.21 -4.05
CA ILE A 138 -27.55 18.53 -4.46
C ILE A 138 -28.19 19.15 -5.70
N ASN A 139 -27.88 20.41 -5.99
CA ASN A 139 -28.37 21.12 -7.16
C ASN A 139 -27.51 20.87 -8.41
N LYS A 140 -26.33 20.23 -8.27
CA LYS A 140 -25.38 20.01 -9.36
C LYS A 140 -24.82 18.56 -9.33
N PRO A 141 -25.69 17.54 -9.39
CA PRO A 141 -25.29 16.15 -9.27
C PRO A 141 -24.31 15.71 -10.39
N GLU A 142 -24.44 16.27 -11.60
CA GLU A 142 -23.58 15.95 -12.74
C GLU A 142 -22.11 16.31 -12.48
N GLN A 143 -21.85 17.48 -11.87
CA GLN A 143 -20.47 17.89 -11.54
C GLN A 143 -19.82 16.97 -10.50
N THR A 144 -20.62 16.47 -9.57
CA THR A 144 -20.15 15.47 -8.58
C THR A 144 -19.84 14.15 -9.27
N ALA A 145 -20.71 13.71 -10.19
CA ALA A 145 -20.52 12.50 -10.97
C ALA A 145 -19.24 12.54 -11.82
N GLU A 146 -19.00 13.64 -12.52
CA GLU A 146 -17.78 13.81 -13.35
C GLU A 146 -16.49 13.70 -12.54
N LYS A 147 -16.44 14.33 -11.34
CA LYS A 147 -15.27 14.23 -10.45
C LYS A 147 -15.00 12.80 -10.01
N ILE A 148 -16.03 12.06 -9.67
CA ILE A 148 -15.93 10.66 -9.25
C ILE A 148 -15.49 9.80 -10.44
N GLU A 149 -16.07 10.01 -11.62
CA GLU A 149 -15.77 9.25 -12.83
C GLU A 149 -14.30 9.39 -13.27
N ILE A 150 -13.72 10.58 -13.14
CA ILE A 150 -12.32 10.83 -13.44
C ILE A 150 -11.42 9.96 -12.56
N GLN A 151 -11.68 9.94 -11.25
CA GLN A 151 -10.90 9.10 -10.34
C GLN A 151 -11.16 7.62 -10.55
N LEU A 152 -12.41 7.22 -10.78
CA LEU A 152 -12.82 5.82 -10.95
C LEU A 152 -12.05 5.10 -12.07
N ARG A 153 -11.67 5.82 -13.14
CA ARG A 153 -10.88 5.27 -14.25
C ARG A 153 -9.53 4.71 -13.80
N ASN A 154 -8.86 5.37 -12.87
CA ASN A 154 -7.57 4.94 -12.33
C ASN A 154 -7.68 3.66 -11.48
N PHE A 155 -8.90 3.31 -11.04
CA PHE A 155 -9.17 2.14 -10.19
C PHE A 155 -9.91 1.01 -10.92
N GLY A 156 -9.72 0.91 -12.25
CA GLY A 156 -10.30 -0.17 -13.06
C GLY A 156 -11.76 0.03 -13.45
N GLY A 157 -12.29 1.25 -13.30
CA GLY A 157 -13.65 1.61 -13.68
C GLY A 157 -14.74 1.00 -12.77
N ALA A 158 -15.99 1.12 -13.20
CA ALA A 158 -17.14 0.69 -12.39
C ALA A 158 -17.24 -0.83 -12.16
N SER A 159 -16.63 -1.63 -13.02
CA SER A 159 -16.64 -3.11 -12.91
C SER A 159 -15.60 -3.67 -11.93
N SER A 160 -14.70 -2.83 -11.41
CA SER A 160 -13.67 -3.27 -10.47
C SER A 160 -14.28 -3.70 -9.14
N SER A 161 -13.99 -4.92 -8.74
CA SER A 161 -14.44 -5.46 -7.44
C SER A 161 -13.80 -4.80 -6.23
N ARG A 162 -12.78 -3.94 -6.43
CA ARG A 162 -12.14 -3.16 -5.36
C ARG A 162 -12.98 -1.96 -4.95
N ASN A 163 -13.76 -1.38 -5.86
CA ASN A 163 -14.57 -0.19 -5.60
C ASN A 163 -15.76 -0.54 -4.72
N ALA A 164 -15.79 0.03 -3.50
CA ALA A 164 -16.74 -0.35 -2.46
C ALA A 164 -17.85 0.68 -2.20
N GLY A 165 -17.62 1.95 -2.57
CA GLY A 165 -18.63 2.97 -2.36
C GLY A 165 -18.14 4.40 -2.56
N ILE A 166 -19.05 5.34 -2.40
CA ILE A 166 -18.86 6.78 -2.53
C ILE A 166 -19.30 7.44 -1.22
N LEU A 167 -18.43 8.21 -0.58
CA LEU A 167 -18.75 9.03 0.58
C LEU A 167 -18.79 10.50 0.15
N LEU A 168 -19.97 11.10 0.24
CA LEU A 168 -20.17 12.50 -0.10
C LEU A 168 -19.98 13.37 1.14
N MET A 169 -18.98 14.21 1.10
CA MET A 169 -18.62 15.13 2.18
C MET A 169 -19.02 16.56 1.84
N ARG A 170 -19.24 17.38 2.87
CA ARG A 170 -19.52 18.82 2.70
C ARG A 170 -20.62 19.08 1.67
N THR A 171 -21.69 18.28 1.71
CA THR A 171 -22.77 18.35 0.75
C THR A 171 -23.57 19.63 0.94
N ARG A 172 -23.57 20.50 -0.07
CA ARG A 172 -24.32 21.75 -0.06
C ARG A 172 -25.77 21.50 -0.45
N GLY A 173 -26.67 22.33 0.12
CA GLY A 173 -28.10 22.28 -0.14
C GLY A 173 -28.87 21.29 0.75
N LEU A 174 -28.19 20.51 1.58
CA LEU A 174 -28.82 19.79 2.68
C LEU A 174 -28.93 20.72 3.93
N PRO A 175 -30.02 20.63 4.70
CA PRO A 175 -30.09 21.33 5.97
C PRO A 175 -29.05 20.74 6.92
N ALA A 176 -28.08 21.56 7.34
CA ALA A 176 -27.21 21.22 8.45
C ALA A 176 -28.03 21.40 9.72
N ASP A 177 -28.73 20.38 10.17
CA ASP A 177 -29.31 20.39 11.49
C ASP A 177 -28.19 20.64 12.50
N SER A 178 -28.42 21.61 13.40
CA SER A 178 -27.44 22.06 14.39
C SER A 178 -26.74 20.87 15.08
N ALA A 179 -25.45 21.00 15.34
CA ALA A 179 -24.52 20.00 15.87
C ALA A 179 -24.89 19.35 17.24
N GLN A 180 -26.15 19.31 17.60
CA GLN A 180 -26.70 18.73 18.83
C GLN A 180 -27.70 17.61 18.57
N ILE A 181 -27.53 16.80 17.52
CA ILE A 181 -28.49 15.72 17.25
C ILE A 181 -28.09 14.47 18.02
N PRO A 182 -28.94 13.98 18.93
CA PRO A 182 -28.93 12.58 19.30
C PRO A 182 -29.27 11.78 18.04
N VAL A 183 -28.49 10.75 17.72
CA VAL A 183 -28.82 9.80 16.65
C VAL A 183 -30.17 9.18 16.97
N THR A 184 -31.21 9.63 16.30
CA THR A 184 -32.58 9.10 16.45
C THR A 184 -32.94 8.35 15.17
N ILE A 185 -33.89 7.42 15.28
CA ILE A 185 -34.40 6.63 14.13
C ILE A 185 -34.85 7.55 12.98
N ASP A 186 -35.36 8.76 13.29
CA ASP A 186 -35.76 9.75 12.29
C ASP A 186 -34.57 10.30 11.45
N THR A 187 -33.39 10.41 12.04
CA THR A 187 -32.18 10.86 11.34
C THR A 187 -31.74 9.85 10.28
N ASP A 188 -31.79 8.56 10.60
CA ASP A 188 -31.43 7.48 9.68
C ASP A 188 -32.38 7.42 8.48
N LEU A 189 -33.68 7.62 8.67
CA LEU A 189 -34.67 7.60 7.59
C LEU A 189 -34.50 8.79 6.63
N ARG A 190 -34.16 9.98 7.13
CA ARG A 190 -33.87 11.16 6.30
C ARG A 190 -32.61 10.94 5.46
N LEU A 191 -31.53 10.50 6.08
CA LEU A 191 -30.26 10.20 5.41
C LEU A 191 -30.46 9.21 4.25
N ILE A 192 -31.16 8.10 4.49
CA ILE A 192 -31.44 7.09 3.46
C ILE A 192 -32.27 7.70 2.32
N SER A 193 -33.28 8.52 2.63
CA SER A 193 -34.10 9.21 1.62
C SER A 193 -33.29 10.17 0.76
N ASP A 194 -32.38 10.93 1.37
CA ASP A 194 -31.55 11.91 0.66
C ASP A 194 -30.48 11.22 -0.20
N ILE A 195 -29.87 10.13 0.29
CA ILE A 195 -28.98 9.27 -0.50
C ILE A 195 -29.72 8.71 -1.72
N GLN A 196 -30.95 8.18 -1.56
CA GLN A 196 -31.74 7.63 -2.66
C GLN A 196 -32.08 8.67 -3.73
N LYS A 197 -32.51 9.87 -3.31
CA LYS A 197 -32.81 10.97 -4.24
C LYS A 197 -31.60 11.41 -5.04
N PHE A 198 -30.45 11.57 -4.35
CA PHE A 198 -29.21 11.98 -4.99
C PHE A 198 -28.67 10.89 -5.90
N SER A 199 -28.72 9.62 -5.48
CA SER A 199 -28.37 8.46 -6.33
C SER A 199 -29.20 8.44 -7.62
N ALA A 200 -30.52 8.62 -7.51
CA ALA A 200 -31.38 8.69 -8.69
C ALA A 200 -31.07 9.88 -9.61
N ALA A 201 -30.62 11.00 -9.06
CA ALA A 201 -30.19 12.16 -9.84
C ALA A 201 -28.88 11.91 -10.59
N ILE A 202 -27.86 11.34 -9.93
CA ILE A 202 -26.58 10.99 -10.54
C ILE A 202 -26.74 9.93 -11.61
N GLN A 203 -27.56 8.90 -11.38
CA GLN A 203 -27.78 7.79 -12.31
C GLN A 203 -28.39 8.21 -13.65
N LYS A 204 -28.99 9.39 -13.75
CA LYS A 204 -29.49 9.91 -15.04
C LYS A 204 -28.35 10.17 -16.04
N SER A 205 -27.18 10.54 -15.55
CA SER A 205 -25.99 10.81 -16.39
C SER A 205 -24.97 9.67 -16.34
N HIS A 206 -24.84 9.00 -15.18
CA HIS A 206 -23.85 7.93 -14.91
C HIS A 206 -24.55 6.77 -14.17
N ALA A 207 -25.15 5.84 -14.91
CA ALA A 207 -26.02 4.78 -14.38
C ALA A 207 -25.37 3.88 -13.33
N HIS A 208 -24.06 3.74 -13.32
CA HIS A 208 -23.31 2.90 -12.37
C HIS A 208 -23.03 3.59 -11.02
N LEU A 209 -22.97 4.94 -10.98
CA LEU A 209 -22.75 5.67 -9.73
C LEU A 209 -24.00 5.66 -8.87
N GLY A 210 -23.84 5.41 -7.58
CA GLY A 210 -24.98 5.27 -6.66
C GLY A 210 -25.83 4.01 -6.89
N SER A 211 -25.36 3.07 -7.75
CA SER A 211 -25.98 1.75 -7.95
C SER A 211 -25.59 0.75 -6.86
N ALA A 212 -26.16 -0.45 -6.90
CA ALA A 212 -25.76 -1.52 -5.99
C ALA A 212 -24.28 -1.94 -6.13
N GLN A 213 -23.65 -1.69 -7.28
CA GLN A 213 -22.24 -2.00 -7.51
C GLN A 213 -21.30 -0.94 -6.93
N LEU A 214 -21.71 0.33 -6.95
CA LEU A 214 -20.94 1.43 -6.38
C LEU A 214 -21.88 2.39 -5.62
N PRO A 215 -22.32 2.01 -4.41
CA PRO A 215 -23.32 2.74 -3.64
C PRO A 215 -22.78 4.04 -3.06
N ILE A 216 -23.65 5.00 -2.83
CA ILE A 216 -23.37 6.14 -1.94
C ILE A 216 -23.54 5.63 -0.52
N ILE A 217 -22.45 5.58 0.23
CA ILE A 217 -22.37 5.00 1.58
C ILE A 217 -22.59 6.02 2.70
N GLY A 218 -22.68 7.28 2.34
CA GLY A 218 -22.92 8.37 3.29
C GLY A 218 -22.99 9.71 2.58
N MET A 219 -23.71 10.64 3.19
CA MET A 219 -23.89 11.99 2.69
C MET A 219 -23.84 12.99 3.86
N VAL A 220 -22.68 13.61 4.05
CA VAL A 220 -22.38 14.51 5.15
C VAL A 220 -22.69 15.95 4.72
N PRO A 221 -23.66 16.65 5.37
CA PRO A 221 -23.97 18.03 5.05
C PRO A 221 -22.79 18.98 5.30
N PHE A 222 -22.75 20.09 4.59
CA PHE A 222 -21.87 21.19 4.94
C PHE A 222 -22.38 21.88 6.20
N SER A 223 -21.55 22.03 7.22
CA SER A 223 -21.86 22.70 8.46
C SER A 223 -20.95 23.90 8.67
N ASP A 224 -21.54 25.11 8.66
CA ASP A 224 -20.80 26.34 8.92
C ASP A 224 -20.18 26.30 10.34
N THR A 225 -20.92 25.81 11.32
CA THR A 225 -20.47 25.79 12.73
C THR A 225 -19.30 24.87 13.00
N LEU A 226 -19.19 23.74 12.28
CA LEU A 226 -18.08 22.78 12.38
C LEU A 226 -16.86 23.19 11.55
N SER A 227 -17.01 24.17 10.66
CA SER A 227 -15.95 24.62 9.77
C SER A 227 -15.17 25.82 10.29
N VAL A 228 -15.60 26.42 11.40
CA VAL A 228 -15.05 27.67 11.89
C VAL A 228 -13.81 27.51 12.78
N PRO A 229 -12.78 28.33 12.56
CA PRO A 229 -11.54 28.29 13.34
C PRO A 229 -11.72 28.94 14.70
N ARG A 230 -10.78 28.68 15.62
CA ARG A 230 -10.66 29.45 16.88
C ARG A 230 -9.92 30.76 16.63
N VAL A 231 -10.10 31.72 17.53
CA VAL A 231 -9.33 32.97 17.47
C VAL A 231 -7.83 32.72 17.63
N SER A 232 -7.43 31.72 18.43
CA SER A 232 -6.04 31.34 18.58
C SER A 232 -5.41 30.83 17.27
N ASP A 233 -6.20 30.21 16.38
CA ASP A 233 -5.72 29.73 15.09
C ASP A 233 -5.44 30.90 14.13
N LEU A 234 -6.30 31.94 14.19
CA LEU A 234 -6.14 33.17 13.40
C LEU A 234 -4.88 33.94 13.79
N ALA A 235 -4.62 34.05 15.09
CA ALA A 235 -3.50 34.80 15.62
C ALA A 235 -2.15 34.35 15.02
N LYS A 236 -1.98 33.04 14.88
CA LYS A 236 -0.79 32.44 14.25
C LYS A 236 -0.62 32.88 12.79
N GLN A 237 -1.72 32.90 12.03
CA GLN A 237 -1.68 33.21 10.60
C GLN A 237 -1.42 34.68 10.29
N ILE A 238 -2.04 35.60 11.04
CA ILE A 238 -1.86 37.05 10.84
C ILE A 238 -0.66 37.61 11.62
N GLN A 239 0.19 36.75 12.16
CA GLN A 239 1.38 37.12 12.96
C GLN A 239 1.04 38.10 14.10
N ALA A 240 -0.12 37.90 14.73
CA ALA A 240 -0.61 38.80 15.77
C ALA A 240 0.08 38.53 17.12
N THR A 241 0.26 39.61 17.87
CA THR A 241 0.58 39.60 19.30
C THR A 241 -0.68 39.77 20.15
N TRP A 242 -0.68 39.18 21.33
CA TRP A 242 -1.81 39.28 22.24
C TRP A 242 -1.71 40.55 23.10
N ILE A 243 -2.74 41.41 22.97
CA ILE A 243 -2.99 42.45 23.99
C ILE A 243 -3.76 41.79 25.15
N ASN A 244 -4.73 40.92 24.82
CA ASN A 244 -5.41 40.03 25.75
C ASN A 244 -5.78 38.73 25.06
N GLU A 245 -5.26 37.62 25.56
CA GLU A 245 -5.58 36.30 25.02
C GLU A 245 -7.02 35.88 25.37
N GLY A 246 -7.47 36.20 26.57
CA GLY A 246 -8.82 35.90 27.02
C GLY A 246 -9.24 34.45 26.81
N LYS A 247 -10.35 34.24 26.12
CA LYS A 247 -10.89 32.91 25.77
C LYS A 247 -10.60 32.53 24.31
N ALA A 248 -9.46 32.94 23.74
CA ALA A 248 -9.12 32.73 22.33
C ALA A 248 -9.12 31.26 21.93
N ALA A 249 -8.68 30.37 22.82
CA ALA A 249 -8.61 28.90 22.56
C ALA A 249 -10.01 28.25 22.44
N THR A 250 -11.06 28.90 22.87
CA THR A 250 -12.44 28.36 22.86
C THR A 250 -13.42 29.15 22.02
N ARG A 251 -13.16 30.45 21.78
CA ARG A 251 -14.02 31.29 20.96
C ARG A 251 -13.84 31.00 19.48
N ARG A 252 -14.97 30.74 18.82
CA ARG A 252 -15.02 30.44 17.36
C ARG A 252 -15.38 31.70 16.58
N VAL A 253 -14.76 31.83 15.40
CA VAL A 253 -15.00 32.95 14.50
C VAL A 253 -16.06 32.57 13.48
N LEU A 254 -17.33 32.87 13.79
CA LEU A 254 -18.47 32.58 12.91
C LEU A 254 -18.48 33.51 11.70
N HIS A 255 -18.19 34.78 11.95
CA HIS A 255 -18.15 35.84 10.93
C HIS A 255 -17.00 36.78 11.22
N SER A 256 -16.59 37.55 10.22
CA SER A 256 -15.58 38.59 10.38
C SER A 256 -16.04 39.89 9.70
N SER A 257 -15.96 40.99 10.40
CA SER A 257 -16.32 42.31 9.88
C SER A 257 -15.19 43.30 10.00
N LEU A 258 -14.92 43.96 8.89
CA LEU A 258 -14.01 45.10 8.82
C LEU A 258 -14.81 46.36 9.11
N ILE A 259 -14.43 47.11 10.20
CA ILE A 259 -15.06 48.35 10.57
C ILE A 259 -14.29 49.50 9.95
N ALA A 260 -14.75 49.95 8.79
CA ALA A 260 -14.13 51.02 8.02
C ALA A 260 -14.84 52.37 8.13
N SER A 261 -16.17 52.37 8.36
CA SER A 261 -16.95 53.59 8.47
C SER A 261 -17.16 54.02 9.94
N ASN A 262 -17.95 55.05 10.14
CA ASN A 262 -18.29 55.54 11.48
C ASN A 262 -19.03 54.44 12.26
N ILE A 263 -18.70 54.27 13.54
CA ILE A 263 -19.20 53.18 14.40
C ILE A 263 -20.73 53.15 14.47
N GLU A 264 -21.40 54.29 14.42
CA GLU A 264 -22.86 54.38 14.47
C GLU A 264 -23.57 53.63 13.32
N HIS A 265 -22.87 53.46 12.17
CA HIS A 265 -23.39 52.76 11.00
C HIS A 265 -23.01 51.28 10.95
N GLU A 266 -22.24 50.81 11.93
CA GLU A 266 -21.66 49.45 11.96
C GLU A 266 -22.07 48.67 13.22
N LEU A 267 -22.99 49.21 14.03
CA LEU A 267 -23.42 48.62 15.31
C LEU A 267 -24.10 47.26 15.13
N ASP A 268 -24.72 46.99 14.00
CA ASP A 268 -25.33 45.71 13.63
C ASP A 268 -24.32 44.56 13.46
N LYS A 269 -23.06 44.87 13.31
CA LYS A 269 -21.97 43.91 13.22
C LYS A 269 -21.46 43.41 14.58
N PHE A 270 -21.85 44.02 15.67
CA PHE A 270 -21.43 43.58 17.00
C PHE A 270 -22.37 42.50 17.53
N ILE A 271 -22.23 41.29 16.93
CA ILE A 271 -23.07 40.13 17.26
C ILE A 271 -22.21 38.97 17.81
N ALA A 272 -22.86 37.98 18.37
CA ALA A 272 -22.18 36.80 18.91
C ALA A 272 -21.35 36.05 17.82
N GLY A 273 -20.08 35.72 18.14
CA GLY A 273 -19.18 35.03 17.21
C GLY A 273 -18.57 35.91 16.14
N GLU A 274 -18.79 37.20 16.14
CA GLU A 274 -18.17 38.13 15.19
C GLU A 274 -16.72 38.45 15.58
N LEU A 275 -15.79 38.38 14.62
CA LEU A 275 -14.45 38.92 14.73
C LEU A 275 -14.41 40.31 14.14
N ILE A 276 -14.19 41.29 14.98
CA ILE A 276 -14.10 42.72 14.58
C ILE A 276 -12.65 43.00 14.14
N ILE A 277 -12.47 43.60 12.96
CA ILE A 277 -11.19 44.00 12.41
C ILE A 277 -11.22 45.53 12.23
N SER A 278 -10.24 46.24 12.80
CA SER A 278 -10.13 47.68 12.67
C SER A 278 -8.69 48.16 12.86
N ALA A 279 -8.40 49.34 12.33
CA ALA A 279 -7.11 49.96 12.59
C ALA A 279 -6.95 50.29 14.11
N SER A 280 -5.73 50.19 14.63
CA SER A 280 -5.46 50.31 16.07
C SER A 280 -5.61 51.73 16.62
N ASP A 281 -5.71 52.75 15.77
CA ASP A 281 -6.04 54.13 16.16
C ASP A 281 -7.55 54.38 16.33
N ARG A 282 -8.41 53.42 15.97
CA ARG A 282 -9.87 53.47 16.10
C ARG A 282 -10.29 53.11 17.55
N ILE A 283 -10.09 54.07 18.47
CA ILE A 283 -10.46 53.94 19.88
C ILE A 283 -11.96 53.70 20.07
N ASP A 284 -12.79 54.27 19.21
CA ASP A 284 -14.27 54.10 19.19
C ASP A 284 -14.64 52.63 18.98
N VAL A 285 -13.98 51.91 18.10
CA VAL A 285 -14.22 50.47 17.83
C VAL A 285 -13.76 49.59 19.00
N LEU A 286 -12.62 49.89 19.61
CA LEU A 286 -12.11 49.19 20.80
C LEU A 286 -13.09 49.35 21.98
N LEU A 287 -13.59 50.55 22.22
CA LEU A 287 -14.56 50.82 23.30
C LEU A 287 -15.92 50.16 23.01
N ALA A 288 -16.43 50.22 21.76
CA ALA A 288 -17.67 49.58 21.38
C ALA A 288 -17.60 48.06 21.52
N SER A 289 -16.49 47.41 21.08
CA SER A 289 -16.25 45.96 21.25
C SER A 289 -16.24 45.56 22.73
N SER A 290 -15.61 46.41 23.55
CA SER A 290 -15.55 46.18 24.98
C SER A 290 -16.92 46.33 25.65
N LEU A 291 -17.70 47.34 25.26
CA LEU A 291 -19.05 47.57 25.75
C LEU A 291 -20.00 46.42 25.34
N ALA A 292 -19.95 45.98 24.07
CA ALA A 292 -20.71 44.84 23.56
C ALA A 292 -20.47 43.59 24.40
N THR A 293 -19.17 43.28 24.64
CA THR A 293 -18.78 42.11 25.45
C THR A 293 -19.20 42.24 26.91
N SER A 294 -19.13 43.45 27.48
CA SER A 294 -19.56 43.72 28.85
C SER A 294 -21.08 43.61 29.01
N ASN A 295 -21.84 43.90 27.95
CA ASN A 295 -23.29 43.73 27.88
C ASN A 295 -23.74 42.30 27.55
N GLY A 296 -22.79 41.34 27.51
CA GLY A 296 -23.12 39.92 27.32
C GLY A 296 -23.12 39.44 25.87
N ILE A 297 -22.66 40.23 24.90
CA ILE A 297 -22.49 39.79 23.52
C ILE A 297 -21.13 39.10 23.40
N PRO A 298 -21.05 37.78 23.18
CA PRO A 298 -19.80 37.06 23.10
C PRO A 298 -19.16 37.24 21.70
N LEU A 299 -18.57 38.40 21.45
CA LEU A 299 -17.76 38.60 20.24
C LEU A 299 -16.69 37.52 20.14
N ALA A 300 -16.32 37.03 18.94
CA ALA A 300 -15.19 36.14 18.77
C ALA A 300 -13.89 36.79 19.27
N GLY A 301 -13.62 38.00 18.82
CA GLY A 301 -12.44 38.79 19.23
C GLY A 301 -12.40 40.15 18.53
N LEU A 302 -11.34 40.88 18.83
CA LEU A 302 -10.98 42.14 18.19
C LEU A 302 -9.55 42.04 17.64
N VAL A 303 -9.37 42.34 16.36
CA VAL A 303 -8.06 42.46 15.70
C VAL A 303 -7.78 43.95 15.43
N LEU A 304 -6.74 44.44 16.03
CA LEU A 304 -6.21 45.80 15.83
C LEU A 304 -5.04 45.69 14.82
N THR A 305 -5.15 46.42 13.72
CA THR A 305 -4.19 46.39 12.61
C THR A 305 -3.33 47.65 12.59
N GLU A 306 -2.32 47.69 11.75
CA GLU A 306 -1.33 48.76 11.63
C GLU A 306 -0.31 48.81 12.76
N HIS A 307 0.62 49.74 12.68
CA HIS A 307 1.78 49.85 13.61
C HIS A 307 1.51 50.62 14.90
N TYR A 308 0.28 51.06 15.13
CA TYR A 308 -0.04 51.85 16.30
C TYR A 308 -0.34 50.97 17.51
N GLU A 309 0.25 51.23 18.66
CA GLU A 309 -0.16 50.53 19.88
C GLU A 309 -1.33 51.26 20.57
N PRO A 310 -2.34 50.50 21.05
CA PRO A 310 -3.45 51.09 21.78
C PRO A 310 -2.98 51.78 23.04
N ASN A 311 -3.58 52.95 23.34
CA ASN A 311 -3.25 53.73 24.54
C ASN A 311 -3.61 52.92 25.81
N ALA A 312 -2.63 52.82 26.76
CA ALA A 312 -2.82 52.09 28.01
C ALA A 312 -4.02 52.54 28.84
N LEU A 313 -4.32 53.86 28.88
CA LEU A 313 -5.50 54.40 29.58
C LEU A 313 -6.79 53.90 28.97
N VAL A 314 -6.85 53.75 27.65
CA VAL A 314 -8.06 53.19 26.97
C VAL A 314 -8.23 51.71 27.31
N LEU A 315 -7.16 50.96 27.40
CA LEU A 315 -7.17 49.54 27.82
C LEU A 315 -7.67 49.39 29.28
N GLU A 316 -7.41 50.35 30.16
CA GLU A 316 -7.95 50.38 31.53
C GLU A 316 -9.51 50.47 31.50
N PHE A 317 -10.08 51.28 30.62
CA PHE A 317 -11.53 51.31 30.44
C PHE A 317 -12.13 50.01 29.91
N CYS A 318 -11.35 49.23 29.21
CA CYS A 318 -11.74 47.93 28.64
C CYS A 318 -11.62 46.75 29.63
N GLN A 319 -11.20 46.97 30.88
CA GLN A 319 -10.91 45.92 31.86
C GLN A 319 -12.08 44.97 32.13
N ALA A 320 -13.33 45.43 32.06
CA ALA A 320 -14.51 44.61 32.25
C ALA A 320 -14.63 43.55 31.12
N ALA A 321 -14.39 43.93 29.87
CA ALA A 321 -14.44 43.06 28.72
C ALA A 321 -13.23 42.08 28.70
N ILE A 322 -12.05 42.56 29.09
CA ILE A 322 -10.83 41.78 29.25
C ILE A 322 -11.08 40.67 30.28
N LYS A 323 -11.61 40.97 31.44
CA LYS A 323 -11.98 39.99 32.47
C LYS A 323 -13.09 39.03 32.03
N ASN A 324 -13.99 39.44 31.16
CA ASN A 324 -14.98 38.56 30.54
C ASN A 324 -14.39 37.69 29.42
N GLY A 325 -13.09 37.82 29.16
CA GLY A 325 -12.33 36.97 28.25
C GLY A 325 -12.47 37.39 26.78
N LEU A 326 -12.64 38.69 26.46
CA LEU A 326 -12.57 39.18 25.08
C LEU A 326 -11.12 39.02 24.55
N PRO A 327 -10.86 38.21 23.49
CA PRO A 327 -9.55 38.21 22.87
C PRO A 327 -9.32 39.53 22.12
N ILE A 328 -8.13 40.11 22.34
CA ILE A 328 -7.71 41.33 21.64
C ILE A 328 -6.32 41.08 21.07
N LEU A 329 -6.24 41.12 19.75
CA LEU A 329 -5.01 40.88 18.98
C LEU A 329 -4.50 42.17 18.37
N HIS A 330 -3.19 42.25 18.23
CA HIS A 330 -2.55 43.33 17.47
C HIS A 330 -1.64 42.73 16.38
N THR A 331 -1.79 43.20 15.15
CA THR A 331 -0.93 42.79 14.03
C THR A 331 -0.36 44.02 13.33
N PRO A 332 0.93 43.98 12.92
CA PRO A 332 1.54 45.08 12.18
C PRO A 332 1.07 45.14 10.70
N LEU A 333 0.33 44.15 10.24
CA LEU A 333 -0.25 44.15 8.90
C LEU A 333 -1.27 45.26 8.73
N SER A 334 -1.41 45.74 7.50
CA SER A 334 -2.49 46.65 7.17
C SER A 334 -3.86 45.95 7.30
N THR A 335 -4.89 46.75 7.47
CA THR A 335 -6.28 46.22 7.60
C THR A 335 -6.67 45.39 6.38
N PHE A 336 -6.26 45.80 5.19
CA PHE A 336 -6.54 45.05 3.95
C PHE A 336 -5.78 43.71 3.90
N GLU A 337 -4.49 43.70 4.20
CA GLU A 337 -3.67 42.48 4.23
C GLU A 337 -4.21 41.50 5.29
N THR A 338 -4.59 41.99 6.45
CA THR A 338 -5.20 41.17 7.50
C THR A 338 -6.50 40.53 7.01
N ALA A 339 -7.40 41.28 6.39
CA ALA A 339 -8.63 40.73 5.84
C ALA A 339 -8.37 39.71 4.73
N GLN A 340 -7.37 39.94 3.87
CA GLN A 340 -6.98 39.02 2.81
C GLN A 340 -6.40 37.71 3.38
N GLN A 341 -5.53 37.79 4.39
CA GLN A 341 -4.99 36.59 5.03
C GLN A 341 -6.08 35.78 5.75
N LEU A 342 -7.02 36.45 6.40
CA LEU A 342 -8.15 35.79 7.06
C LEU A 342 -9.13 35.14 6.07
N SER A 343 -9.28 35.68 4.86
CA SER A 343 -10.11 35.06 3.83
C SER A 343 -9.51 33.76 3.24
N ASN A 344 -8.18 33.58 3.37
CA ASN A 344 -7.43 32.41 2.89
C ASN A 344 -7.15 31.39 3.99
N LEU A 345 -7.89 31.41 5.09
CA LEU A 345 -7.72 30.46 6.18
C LEU A 345 -7.95 29.01 5.73
N SER A 346 -7.03 28.15 6.13
CA SER A 346 -7.22 26.71 6.00
C SER A 346 -8.40 26.25 6.87
N ASN A 347 -9.31 25.49 6.29
CA ASN A 347 -10.41 24.85 7.01
C ASN A 347 -9.99 23.54 7.70
N GLU A 348 -8.72 23.21 7.68
CA GLU A 348 -8.21 22.03 8.35
C GLU A 348 -8.31 22.13 9.87
N ILE A 349 -8.50 20.99 10.52
CA ILE A 349 -8.61 20.94 11.98
C ILE A 349 -7.18 20.94 12.54
N PRO A 350 -6.81 21.92 13.36
CA PRO A 350 -5.51 21.91 14.07
C PRO A 350 -5.41 20.72 15.04
N VAL A 351 -4.19 20.21 15.27
CA VAL A 351 -3.94 19.06 16.15
C VAL A 351 -4.43 19.30 17.57
N ASP A 352 -4.31 20.53 18.06
CA ASP A 352 -4.71 20.95 19.40
C ASP A 352 -6.19 21.32 19.55
N ASP A 353 -6.98 21.27 18.46
CA ASP A 353 -8.43 21.51 18.48
C ASP A 353 -9.22 20.18 18.60
N ILE A 354 -8.94 19.46 19.67
CA ILE A 354 -9.51 18.12 19.93
C ILE A 354 -11.03 18.17 20.01
N GLN A 355 -11.60 19.23 20.58
CA GLN A 355 -13.05 19.39 20.67
C GLN A 355 -13.73 19.42 19.29
N ARG A 356 -13.18 20.20 18.36
CA ARG A 356 -13.69 20.25 16.98
C ARG A 356 -13.46 18.92 16.27
N ALA A 357 -12.31 18.30 16.47
CA ALA A 357 -12.00 17.01 15.89
C ALA A 357 -13.00 15.94 16.33
N ASP A 358 -13.31 15.83 17.61
CA ASP A 358 -14.33 14.91 18.14
C ASP A 358 -15.74 15.21 17.59
N GLN A 359 -16.16 16.48 17.59
CA GLN A 359 -17.46 16.88 17.04
C GLN A 359 -17.60 16.52 15.56
N VAL A 360 -16.59 16.83 14.74
CA VAL A 360 -16.58 16.52 13.30
C VAL A 360 -16.58 15.01 13.06
N THR A 361 -15.80 14.27 13.83
CA THR A 361 -15.71 12.81 13.74
C THR A 361 -17.08 12.17 14.00
N ARG A 362 -17.75 12.55 15.07
CA ARG A 362 -19.11 12.06 15.41
C ARG A 362 -20.13 12.49 14.37
N PHE A 363 -20.05 13.73 13.90
CA PHE A 363 -20.95 14.25 12.87
C PHE A 363 -20.82 13.47 11.55
N VAL A 364 -19.60 13.18 11.11
CA VAL A 364 -19.39 12.37 9.91
C VAL A 364 -19.89 10.94 10.13
N SER A 365 -19.56 10.33 11.26
CA SER A 365 -20.00 8.97 11.61
C SER A 365 -21.53 8.81 11.56
N SER A 366 -22.29 9.81 12.05
CA SER A 366 -23.76 9.78 12.04
C SER A 366 -24.39 9.90 10.65
N HIS A 367 -23.60 10.21 9.62
CA HIS A 367 -24.04 10.34 8.23
C HIS A 367 -23.50 9.23 7.32
N ILE A 368 -22.99 8.15 7.90
CA ILE A 368 -22.61 6.92 7.17
C ILE A 368 -23.77 5.93 7.24
N ASP A 369 -24.10 5.29 6.11
CA ASP A 369 -25.19 4.32 6.02
C ASP A 369 -24.90 3.08 6.90
N PRO A 370 -25.67 2.85 7.97
CA PRO A 370 -25.43 1.73 8.87
C PRO A 370 -25.71 0.37 8.23
N VAL A 371 -26.57 0.32 7.20
CA VAL A 371 -26.87 -0.92 6.47
C VAL A 371 -25.67 -1.33 5.63
N TRP A 372 -25.09 -0.39 4.90
CA TRP A 372 -23.87 -0.65 4.14
C TRP A 372 -22.72 -1.08 5.07
N LEU A 373 -22.57 -0.39 6.20
CA LEU A 373 -21.52 -0.71 7.18
C LEU A 373 -21.65 -2.16 7.68
N ALA A 374 -22.86 -2.57 8.06
CA ALA A 374 -23.15 -3.93 8.50
C ALA A 374 -22.88 -4.98 7.38
N GLN A 375 -23.27 -4.69 6.13
CA GLN A 375 -23.00 -5.57 4.99
C GLN A 375 -21.51 -5.72 4.72
N MET A 376 -20.76 -4.61 4.81
CA MET A 376 -19.32 -4.59 4.64
C MET A 376 -18.61 -5.44 5.71
N LEU A 377 -19.11 -5.43 6.96
CA LEU A 377 -18.56 -6.24 8.05
C LEU A 377 -18.79 -7.74 7.84
N ASN A 378 -19.96 -8.13 7.36
CA ASN A 378 -20.39 -9.54 7.21
C ASN A 378 -19.90 -10.20 5.91
N GLY A 379 -19.30 -9.47 4.97
CA GLY A 379 -18.82 -10.02 3.69
C GLY A 379 -17.61 -10.94 3.87
N ASP A 380 -17.64 -12.13 3.20
CA ASP A 380 -16.49 -13.04 3.08
C ASP A 380 -15.38 -12.40 2.25
N TYR A 381 -14.41 -11.77 2.92
CA TYR A 381 -13.24 -11.21 2.27
C TYR A 381 -12.05 -12.17 2.41
N LYS A 382 -11.57 -12.69 1.28
CA LYS A 382 -10.30 -13.42 1.22
C LYS A 382 -9.23 -12.48 0.66
N PRO A 383 -8.25 -12.07 1.45
CA PRO A 383 -7.18 -11.19 0.99
C PRO A 383 -6.40 -11.87 -0.13
N ARG A 384 -6.03 -11.09 -1.15
CA ARG A 384 -5.12 -11.51 -2.22
C ARG A 384 -3.71 -11.09 -1.84
N LEU A 385 -2.74 -11.92 -2.19
CA LEU A 385 -1.34 -11.58 -2.02
C LEU A 385 -0.90 -10.69 -3.21
N SER A 386 -0.83 -9.39 -2.96
CA SER A 386 -0.35 -8.44 -3.98
C SER A 386 1.14 -8.60 -4.25
N PRO A 387 1.67 -8.17 -5.42
CA PRO A 387 3.11 -8.18 -5.70
C PRO A 387 3.97 -7.51 -4.62
N SER A 388 3.58 -6.32 -4.16
CA SER A 388 4.33 -5.60 -3.12
C SER A 388 4.28 -6.33 -1.77
N ALA A 389 3.13 -6.91 -1.41
CA ALA A 389 3.01 -7.74 -0.21
C ALA A 389 3.86 -9.01 -0.31
N PHE A 390 3.90 -9.65 -1.48
CA PHE A 390 4.73 -10.82 -1.73
C PHE A 390 6.23 -10.49 -1.62
N ARG A 391 6.69 -9.43 -2.28
CA ARG A 391 8.09 -8.98 -2.18
C ARG A 391 8.48 -8.67 -0.74
N HIS A 392 7.63 -7.94 -0.02
CA HIS A 392 7.87 -7.66 1.40
C HIS A 392 7.97 -8.97 2.24
N GLU A 393 7.08 -9.94 2.01
CA GLU A 393 7.13 -11.24 2.71
C GLU A 393 8.41 -12.03 2.38
N LEU A 394 8.84 -12.05 1.12
CA LEU A 394 10.09 -12.68 0.73
C LEU A 394 11.26 -12.11 1.53
N VAL A 395 11.39 -10.79 1.56
CA VAL A 395 12.46 -10.11 2.30
C VAL A 395 12.40 -10.43 3.80
N GLN A 396 11.21 -10.34 4.42
CA GLN A 396 11.09 -10.62 5.86
C GLN A 396 11.41 -12.08 6.21
N LYS A 397 10.94 -13.05 5.42
CA LYS A 397 11.22 -14.47 5.63
C LYS A 397 12.69 -14.78 5.41
N SER A 398 13.32 -14.21 4.37
CA SER A 398 14.75 -14.43 4.11
C SER A 398 15.66 -13.85 5.21
N ILE A 399 15.34 -12.67 5.74
CA ILE A 399 16.03 -12.08 6.90
C ILE A 399 15.92 -12.99 8.13
N ALA A 400 14.75 -13.58 8.37
CA ALA A 400 14.53 -14.50 9.47
C ALA A 400 15.32 -15.81 9.32
N ALA A 401 15.47 -16.29 8.09
CA ALA A 401 16.18 -17.54 7.76
C ALA A 401 17.71 -17.48 8.02
N LYS A 402 18.34 -16.30 7.92
CA LYS A 402 19.76 -16.05 8.21
C LYS A 402 20.71 -17.01 7.49
N LYS A 403 20.49 -17.26 6.21
CA LYS A 403 21.22 -18.26 5.42
C LYS A 403 22.43 -17.66 4.69
N ARG A 404 23.41 -18.54 4.42
CA ARG A 404 24.63 -18.26 3.65
C ARG A 404 24.45 -18.71 2.21
N ILE A 405 24.50 -17.78 1.26
CA ILE A 405 24.26 -18.05 -0.16
C ILE A 405 25.54 -17.78 -0.97
N VAL A 406 26.02 -18.79 -1.67
CA VAL A 406 27.19 -18.66 -2.54
C VAL A 406 26.78 -18.21 -3.95
N LEU A 407 27.55 -17.26 -4.47
CA LEU A 407 27.40 -16.65 -5.79
C LEU A 407 28.65 -16.94 -6.62
N PRO A 408 28.63 -17.99 -7.46
CA PRO A 408 29.80 -18.43 -8.24
C PRO A 408 30.33 -17.43 -9.26
N GLU A 409 29.46 -16.51 -9.74
CA GLU A 409 29.78 -15.43 -10.68
C GLU A 409 30.12 -14.14 -9.92
N GLY A 410 31.08 -14.24 -8.99
CA GLY A 410 31.35 -13.24 -7.97
C GLY A 410 31.96 -11.93 -8.47
N ASP A 411 32.46 -11.86 -9.72
CA ASP A 411 32.97 -10.64 -10.37
C ASP A 411 32.00 -10.08 -11.44
N GLU A 412 30.83 -10.68 -11.61
CA GLU A 412 29.80 -10.15 -12.52
C GLU A 412 29.13 -8.91 -11.88
N PRO A 413 29.06 -7.77 -12.59
CA PRO A 413 28.62 -6.47 -11.99
C PRO A 413 27.25 -6.49 -11.32
N ARG A 414 26.24 -7.18 -11.90
CA ARG A 414 24.89 -7.29 -11.33
C ARG A 414 24.91 -8.18 -10.08
N THR A 415 25.70 -9.26 -10.10
CA THR A 415 25.88 -10.16 -8.96
C THR A 415 26.55 -9.46 -7.80
N VAL A 416 27.59 -8.66 -8.06
CA VAL A 416 28.27 -7.85 -7.04
C VAL A 416 27.30 -6.85 -6.40
N GLN A 417 26.51 -6.15 -7.21
CA GLN A 417 25.51 -5.19 -6.72
C GLN A 417 24.40 -5.88 -5.92
N ALA A 418 23.86 -6.99 -6.40
CA ALA A 418 22.84 -7.75 -5.69
C ALA A 418 23.36 -8.32 -4.36
N ALA A 419 24.60 -8.82 -4.31
CA ALA A 419 25.23 -9.28 -3.08
C ALA A 419 25.38 -8.14 -2.05
N ALA A 420 25.81 -6.96 -2.50
CA ALA A 420 25.91 -5.78 -1.64
C ALA A 420 24.56 -5.37 -1.05
N ILE A 421 23.50 -5.36 -1.86
CA ILE A 421 22.12 -5.07 -1.42
C ILE A 421 21.64 -6.13 -0.41
N CYS A 422 21.79 -7.43 -0.73
CA CYS A 422 21.33 -8.50 0.14
C CYS A 422 22.05 -8.48 1.50
N GLN A 423 23.36 -8.28 1.49
CA GLN A 423 24.16 -8.18 2.71
C GLN A 423 23.75 -6.96 3.56
N SER A 424 23.63 -5.76 2.95
CA SER A 424 23.24 -4.53 3.65
C SER A 424 21.83 -4.60 4.24
N ARG A 425 20.88 -5.26 3.55
CA ARG A 425 19.49 -5.43 3.99
C ARG A 425 19.30 -6.64 4.91
N GLY A 426 20.35 -7.46 5.12
CA GLY A 426 20.29 -8.68 5.92
C GLY A 426 19.46 -9.80 5.31
N ILE A 427 19.24 -9.78 3.99
CA ILE A 427 18.45 -10.77 3.24
C ILE A 427 19.13 -12.14 3.27
N ALA A 428 20.45 -12.14 3.08
CA ALA A 428 21.30 -13.33 3.20
C ALA A 428 22.75 -12.90 3.46
N GLN A 429 23.55 -13.80 4.04
CA GLN A 429 25.00 -13.67 4.05
C GLN A 429 25.54 -14.15 2.69
N CYS A 430 25.90 -13.20 1.84
CA CYS A 430 26.37 -13.50 0.49
C CYS A 430 27.86 -13.82 0.46
N ILE A 431 28.26 -14.82 -0.34
CA ILE A 431 29.65 -15.22 -0.56
C ILE A 431 29.94 -15.12 -2.05
N LEU A 432 30.83 -14.21 -2.43
CA LEU A 432 31.28 -14.05 -3.82
C LEU A 432 32.49 -14.95 -4.09
N LEU A 433 32.40 -15.87 -5.08
CA LEU A 433 33.53 -16.65 -5.55
C LEU A 433 34.23 -15.89 -6.68
N ALA A 434 35.20 -15.07 -6.33
CA ALA A 434 36.03 -14.32 -7.29
C ALA A 434 37.31 -13.82 -6.61
N LYS A 435 38.26 -13.35 -7.40
CA LYS A 435 39.44 -12.65 -6.88
C LYS A 435 39.01 -11.32 -6.25
N PRO A 436 39.45 -11.02 -5.03
CA PRO A 436 39.05 -9.79 -4.34
C PRO A 436 39.32 -8.52 -5.17
N GLU A 437 40.44 -8.48 -5.91
CA GLU A 437 40.78 -7.32 -6.75
C GLU A 437 39.74 -7.12 -7.87
N ALA A 438 39.28 -8.21 -8.51
CA ALA A 438 38.27 -8.12 -9.57
C ALA A 438 36.92 -7.56 -9.04
N VAL A 439 36.50 -8.01 -7.85
CA VAL A 439 35.28 -7.50 -7.20
C VAL A 439 35.42 -6.02 -6.87
N MET A 440 36.57 -5.60 -6.33
CA MET A 440 36.86 -4.19 -6.01
C MET A 440 36.88 -3.31 -7.25
N ASP A 441 37.45 -3.79 -8.36
CA ASP A 441 37.46 -3.06 -9.64
C ASP A 441 36.03 -2.86 -10.18
N VAL A 442 35.19 -3.90 -10.12
CA VAL A 442 33.79 -3.84 -10.50
C VAL A 442 33.03 -2.84 -9.60
N ALA A 443 33.21 -2.94 -8.29
CA ALA A 443 32.56 -2.05 -7.34
C ALA A 443 32.91 -0.58 -7.61
N LYS A 444 34.19 -0.29 -7.83
CA LYS A 444 34.67 1.04 -8.16
C LYS A 444 34.13 1.55 -9.51
N ALA A 445 34.12 0.68 -10.54
CA ALA A 445 33.65 1.05 -11.89
C ALA A 445 32.14 1.34 -11.91
N ARG A 446 31.38 0.73 -11.01
CA ARG A 446 29.92 0.85 -10.93
C ARG A 446 29.44 1.72 -9.75
N ASN A 447 30.36 2.30 -8.98
CA ASN A 447 30.07 3.07 -7.79
C ASN A 447 29.20 2.29 -6.76
N ILE A 448 29.54 0.99 -6.57
CA ILE A 448 28.87 0.12 -5.60
C ILE A 448 29.61 0.21 -4.27
N GLU A 449 28.88 0.52 -3.19
CA GLU A 449 29.40 0.48 -1.84
C GLU A 449 29.34 -0.96 -1.31
N LEU A 450 30.50 -1.59 -1.09
CA LEU A 450 30.58 -2.94 -0.57
C LEU A 450 30.47 -2.94 0.95
N PRO A 451 29.54 -3.71 1.56
CA PRO A 451 29.52 -3.93 3.01
C PRO A 451 30.84 -4.53 3.50
N PHE A 452 31.31 -4.09 4.67
CA PHE A 452 32.59 -4.54 5.22
C PHE A 452 32.64 -6.04 5.57
N ASP A 453 31.48 -6.63 5.81
CA ASP A 453 31.26 -8.02 6.18
C ASP A 453 30.85 -8.93 4.98
N LEU A 454 30.89 -8.40 3.75
CA LEU A 454 30.66 -9.18 2.54
C LEU A 454 31.85 -10.12 2.29
N GLU A 455 31.60 -11.41 2.32
CA GLU A 455 32.64 -12.45 2.17
C GLU A 455 33.01 -12.61 0.69
N ILE A 456 34.30 -12.46 0.37
CA ILE A 456 34.84 -12.67 -0.98
C ILE A 456 35.92 -13.74 -0.86
N ILE A 457 35.74 -14.84 -1.58
CA ILE A 457 36.66 -16.01 -1.54
C ILE A 457 37.32 -16.16 -2.89
N ASP A 458 38.68 -16.14 -2.92
CA ASP A 458 39.44 -16.42 -4.09
C ASP A 458 39.35 -17.96 -4.41
N PRO A 459 38.74 -18.34 -5.54
CA PRO A 459 38.61 -19.75 -5.92
C PRO A 459 39.94 -20.48 -6.02
N ASP A 460 41.01 -19.78 -6.44
CA ASP A 460 42.32 -20.39 -6.66
C ASP A 460 42.96 -20.91 -5.35
N LEU A 461 42.60 -20.29 -4.22
CA LEU A 461 43.12 -20.66 -2.91
C LEU A 461 42.44 -21.86 -2.27
N ILE A 462 41.21 -22.19 -2.70
CA ILE A 462 40.40 -23.22 -2.01
C ILE A 462 40.15 -24.48 -2.84
N ARG A 463 40.27 -24.45 -4.16
CA ARG A 463 39.92 -25.57 -5.07
C ARG A 463 40.50 -26.90 -4.66
N GLU A 464 41.79 -26.94 -4.32
CA GLU A 464 42.51 -28.20 -4.02
C GLU A 464 41.89 -28.92 -2.80
N ASN A 465 41.28 -28.20 -1.89
CA ASN A 465 40.63 -28.77 -0.70
C ASN A 465 39.39 -29.63 -1.01
N TYR A 466 38.85 -29.51 -2.24
CA TYR A 466 37.64 -30.20 -2.67
C TYR A 466 37.92 -31.41 -3.56
N VAL A 467 39.12 -31.58 -4.07
CA VAL A 467 39.43 -32.61 -5.05
C VAL A 467 39.10 -34.01 -4.54
N THR A 468 39.65 -34.40 -3.40
CA THR A 468 39.45 -35.76 -2.83
C THR A 468 37.97 -35.97 -2.49
N LYS A 469 37.31 -34.96 -1.86
CA LYS A 469 35.90 -35.03 -1.47
C LYS A 469 34.97 -35.14 -2.69
N MET A 470 35.29 -34.48 -3.80
CA MET A 470 34.54 -34.58 -5.04
C MET A 470 34.62 -35.99 -5.64
N VAL A 471 35.81 -36.63 -5.65
CA VAL A 471 35.99 -38.02 -6.10
C VAL A 471 35.15 -38.98 -5.22
N GLU A 472 35.15 -38.80 -3.91
CA GLU A 472 34.32 -39.55 -2.96
C GLU A 472 32.82 -39.42 -3.24
N LEU A 473 32.31 -38.19 -3.35
CA LEU A 473 30.88 -37.89 -3.62
C LEU A 473 30.43 -38.47 -4.97
N ARG A 474 31.33 -38.47 -5.97
CA ARG A 474 31.10 -39.08 -7.30
C ARG A 474 31.25 -40.59 -7.29
N LYS A 475 31.52 -41.22 -6.14
CA LYS A 475 31.70 -42.69 -5.97
C LYS A 475 32.68 -43.28 -6.96
N GLY A 476 33.81 -42.61 -7.19
CA GLY A 476 34.87 -43.07 -8.11
C GLY A 476 34.54 -42.97 -9.60
N LYS A 477 33.43 -42.30 -9.98
CA LYS A 477 33.10 -42.07 -11.41
C LYS A 477 34.05 -41.09 -12.10
N ILE A 478 34.86 -40.36 -11.33
CA ILE A 478 35.90 -39.44 -11.80
C ILE A 478 37.18 -39.67 -11.00
N ASN A 479 38.34 -39.38 -11.59
CA ASN A 479 39.62 -39.36 -10.90
C ASN A 479 39.99 -37.95 -10.43
N GLU A 480 41.06 -37.81 -9.64
CA GLU A 480 41.53 -36.52 -9.12
C GLU A 480 41.85 -35.49 -10.22
N LEU A 481 42.42 -35.91 -11.34
CA LEU A 481 42.74 -35.02 -12.46
C LEU A 481 41.47 -34.41 -13.04
N GLN A 482 40.46 -35.24 -13.26
CA GLN A 482 39.14 -34.79 -13.73
C GLN A 482 38.42 -33.91 -12.70
N ALA A 483 38.58 -34.21 -11.41
CA ALA A 483 38.03 -33.37 -10.34
C ALA A 483 38.70 -31.98 -10.33
N ARG A 484 40.05 -31.91 -10.45
CA ARG A 484 40.76 -30.61 -10.57
C ARG A 484 40.33 -29.81 -11.79
N GLU A 485 40.11 -30.46 -12.92
CA GLU A 485 39.63 -29.82 -14.14
C GLU A 485 38.20 -29.25 -13.94
N GLN A 486 37.27 -30.04 -13.40
CA GLN A 486 35.91 -29.61 -13.18
C GLN A 486 35.80 -28.49 -12.11
N LEU A 487 36.65 -28.52 -11.10
CA LEU A 487 36.71 -27.47 -10.05
C LEU A 487 37.27 -26.13 -10.55
N GLN A 488 37.75 -26.04 -11.80
CA GLN A 488 38.08 -24.75 -12.42
C GLN A 488 36.83 -23.90 -12.66
N ASP A 489 35.68 -24.56 -12.85
CA ASP A 489 34.37 -23.90 -12.93
C ASP A 489 33.89 -23.51 -11.52
N THR A 490 33.67 -22.23 -11.30
CA THR A 490 33.22 -21.67 -10.01
C THR A 490 31.85 -22.19 -9.60
N VAL A 491 30.97 -22.56 -10.56
CA VAL A 491 29.66 -23.16 -10.26
C VAL A 491 29.85 -24.57 -9.66
N VAL A 492 30.77 -25.36 -10.20
CA VAL A 492 31.11 -26.67 -9.63
C VAL A 492 31.69 -26.50 -8.23
N LEU A 493 32.61 -25.55 -8.06
CA LEU A 493 33.22 -25.25 -6.76
C LEU A 493 32.16 -24.82 -5.73
N GLY A 494 31.27 -23.86 -6.05
CA GLY A 494 30.17 -23.43 -5.19
C GLY A 494 29.21 -24.58 -4.86
N THR A 495 28.93 -25.46 -5.85
CA THR A 495 28.12 -26.68 -5.63
C THR A 495 28.78 -27.64 -4.66
N MET A 496 30.12 -27.77 -4.68
CA MET A 496 30.86 -28.55 -3.70
C MET A 496 30.80 -27.94 -2.29
N MET A 497 30.91 -26.62 -2.18
CA MET A 497 30.70 -25.93 -0.88
C MET A 497 29.32 -26.25 -0.32
N LEU A 498 28.27 -26.17 -1.15
CA LEU A 498 26.91 -26.52 -0.79
C LEU A 498 26.77 -28.00 -0.39
N ALA A 499 27.35 -28.91 -1.17
CA ALA A 499 27.32 -30.36 -0.89
C ALA A 499 27.93 -30.71 0.48
N LEU A 500 28.90 -29.91 0.94
CA LEU A 500 29.65 -30.11 2.19
C LEU A 500 29.13 -29.23 3.36
N ASP A 501 27.92 -28.67 3.27
CA ASP A 501 27.28 -27.85 4.31
C ASP A 501 28.09 -26.59 4.74
N GLN A 502 28.91 -26.05 3.84
CA GLN A 502 29.65 -24.82 4.10
C GLN A 502 28.85 -23.57 3.76
N VAL A 503 27.85 -23.74 2.93
CA VAL A 503 26.84 -22.74 2.56
C VAL A 503 25.48 -23.42 2.49
N ASP A 504 24.40 -22.65 2.57
CA ASP A 504 23.04 -23.16 2.65
C ASP A 504 22.34 -23.18 1.28
N GLY A 505 22.84 -22.40 0.31
CA GLY A 505 22.27 -22.33 -1.02
C GLY A 505 23.23 -21.75 -2.05
N LEU A 506 22.90 -21.92 -3.34
CA LEU A 506 23.65 -21.43 -4.47
C LEU A 506 22.74 -20.73 -5.48
N VAL A 507 23.18 -19.56 -5.97
CA VAL A 507 22.53 -18.83 -7.06
C VAL A 507 23.56 -18.53 -8.15
N SER A 508 23.26 -18.93 -9.40
CA SER A 508 24.14 -18.73 -10.57
C SER A 508 23.30 -18.58 -11.84
N GLY A 509 23.89 -18.20 -12.97
CA GLY A 509 23.25 -18.12 -14.28
C GLY A 509 23.21 -16.71 -14.88
N ALA A 510 23.80 -15.72 -14.22
CA ALA A 510 23.90 -14.36 -14.79
C ALA A 510 24.73 -14.33 -16.09
N ILE A 511 25.76 -15.18 -16.19
CA ILE A 511 26.57 -15.36 -17.39
C ILE A 511 26.61 -16.82 -17.89
N HIS A 512 26.43 -17.79 -17.00
CA HIS A 512 26.40 -19.21 -17.34
C HIS A 512 25.06 -19.63 -17.98
N THR A 513 25.04 -20.79 -18.63
CA THR A 513 23.80 -21.38 -19.13
C THR A 513 23.11 -22.18 -18.02
N THR A 514 21.80 -22.34 -18.10
CA THR A 514 21.03 -23.20 -17.19
C THR A 514 21.61 -24.58 -17.04
N ALA A 515 22.15 -25.18 -18.15
CA ALA A 515 22.80 -26.48 -18.11
C ALA A 515 24.08 -26.49 -17.26
N ASN A 516 24.83 -25.38 -17.21
CA ASN A 516 26.02 -25.24 -16.38
C ASN A 516 25.70 -25.14 -14.90
N THR A 517 24.62 -24.48 -14.55
CA THR A 517 24.14 -24.38 -13.16
C THR A 517 23.54 -25.71 -12.67
N VAL A 518 22.68 -26.32 -13.48
CA VAL A 518 21.86 -27.47 -13.05
C VAL A 518 22.64 -28.80 -13.08
N ARG A 519 23.57 -28.98 -14.03
CA ARG A 519 24.35 -30.25 -14.16
C ARG A 519 25.17 -30.57 -12.90
N PRO A 520 25.95 -29.64 -12.31
CA PRO A 520 26.65 -29.90 -11.05
C PRO A 520 25.69 -30.26 -9.91
N ALA A 521 24.53 -29.58 -9.82
CA ALA A 521 23.52 -29.86 -8.81
C ALA A 521 22.99 -31.30 -8.92
N PHE A 522 22.65 -31.79 -10.13
CA PHE A 522 22.22 -33.17 -10.32
C PHE A 522 23.31 -34.19 -9.95
N GLN A 523 24.56 -33.84 -10.16
CA GLN A 523 25.69 -34.75 -9.93
C GLN A 523 26.11 -34.82 -8.47
N LEU A 524 26.04 -33.71 -7.72
CA LEU A 524 26.61 -33.56 -6.39
C LEU A 524 25.54 -33.45 -5.30
N ILE A 525 24.45 -32.73 -5.56
CA ILE A 525 23.34 -32.50 -4.61
C ILE A 525 22.28 -33.60 -4.74
N LYS A 526 21.86 -33.93 -5.97
CA LYS A 526 20.82 -34.91 -6.33
C LYS A 526 19.41 -34.46 -5.92
N THR A 527 18.40 -35.29 -6.24
CA THR A 527 17.04 -35.13 -5.84
C THR A 527 16.85 -35.41 -4.34
N ALA A 528 15.94 -34.73 -3.70
CA ALA A 528 15.50 -35.05 -2.35
C ALA A 528 14.83 -36.45 -2.32
N PRO A 529 14.85 -37.16 -1.18
CA PRO A 529 14.38 -38.56 -1.11
C PRO A 529 12.93 -38.77 -1.56
N ASP A 530 12.08 -37.80 -1.37
CA ASP A 530 10.64 -37.89 -1.65
C ASP A 530 10.29 -37.51 -3.11
N TYR A 531 11.27 -37.11 -3.92
CA TYR A 531 11.07 -36.66 -5.30
C TYR A 531 11.87 -37.46 -6.30
N SER A 532 11.24 -37.78 -7.42
CA SER A 532 11.85 -38.54 -8.52
C SER A 532 12.50 -37.64 -9.57
N LEU A 533 12.09 -36.37 -9.64
CA LEU A 533 12.56 -35.40 -10.62
C LEU A 533 12.79 -34.01 -10.00
N VAL A 534 13.56 -33.19 -10.71
CA VAL A 534 13.69 -31.76 -10.46
C VAL A 534 12.81 -30.99 -11.43
N SER A 535 12.09 -30.01 -10.98
CA SER A 535 11.29 -29.12 -11.81
C SER A 535 11.57 -27.66 -11.49
N SER A 536 10.85 -26.76 -12.11
CA SER A 536 11.00 -25.32 -11.88
C SER A 536 9.68 -24.60 -11.76
N ILE A 537 9.67 -23.48 -11.01
CA ILE A 537 8.56 -22.54 -11.01
C ILE A 537 9.05 -21.12 -11.24
N PHE A 538 8.13 -20.30 -11.76
CA PHE A 538 8.23 -18.84 -11.76
C PHE A 538 7.09 -18.24 -10.96
N PHE A 539 7.41 -17.25 -10.14
CA PHE A 539 6.39 -16.37 -9.55
C PHE A 539 6.14 -15.21 -10.52
N MET A 540 4.92 -15.13 -11.04
CA MET A 540 4.49 -14.09 -11.96
C MET A 540 3.75 -13.02 -11.16
N LEU A 541 4.34 -11.83 -11.05
CA LEU A 541 3.80 -10.73 -10.27
C LEU A 541 2.82 -9.91 -11.11
N LEU A 542 1.59 -10.40 -11.25
CA LEU A 542 0.52 -9.69 -11.96
C LEU A 542 0.00 -8.51 -11.12
N PRO A 543 -0.66 -7.50 -11.71
CA PRO A 543 -1.05 -6.29 -10.99
C PRO A 543 -1.80 -6.53 -9.67
N ASP A 544 -2.68 -7.54 -9.63
CA ASP A 544 -3.56 -7.78 -8.49
C ASP A 544 -3.17 -9.00 -7.62
N GLU A 545 -2.39 -9.94 -8.14
CA GLU A 545 -2.03 -11.18 -7.44
C GLU A 545 -0.78 -11.83 -8.02
N VAL A 546 -0.21 -12.78 -7.28
CA VAL A 546 0.95 -13.55 -7.69
C VAL A 546 0.51 -14.93 -8.18
N TYR A 547 0.89 -15.27 -9.43
CA TYR A 547 0.70 -16.60 -9.99
C TYR A 547 2.00 -17.41 -9.94
N VAL A 548 1.86 -18.73 -9.83
CA VAL A 548 2.94 -19.69 -9.91
C VAL A 548 2.82 -20.46 -11.22
N TYR A 549 3.85 -20.43 -12.04
CA TYR A 549 3.92 -21.16 -13.31
C TYR A 549 4.98 -22.28 -13.24
N GLY A 550 4.60 -23.50 -13.49
CA GLY A 550 5.47 -24.69 -13.49
C GLY A 550 5.07 -25.75 -14.53
N ASP A 551 5.96 -26.54 -15.09
CA ASP A 551 7.41 -26.34 -15.23
C ASP A 551 7.70 -25.46 -16.45
N CYS A 552 8.66 -24.55 -16.31
CA CYS A 552 8.98 -23.61 -17.39
C CYS A 552 10.45 -23.62 -17.82
N ALA A 553 11.32 -24.45 -17.17
CA ALA A 553 12.74 -24.39 -17.46
C ALA A 553 13.49 -25.76 -17.53
N ILE A 554 12.91 -26.85 -17.03
CA ILE A 554 13.67 -28.12 -16.80
C ILE A 554 13.18 -29.28 -17.64
N ASN A 555 11.89 -29.67 -17.57
CA ASN A 555 11.43 -30.93 -18.17
C ASN A 555 10.80 -30.69 -19.54
N PRO A 556 11.44 -31.19 -20.64
CA PRO A 556 10.96 -30.95 -22.01
C PRO A 556 9.57 -31.53 -22.28
N ASP A 557 9.32 -32.77 -21.90
CA ASP A 557 8.06 -33.48 -22.11
C ASP A 557 7.83 -34.48 -20.95
N PRO A 558 7.29 -34.04 -19.82
CA PRO A 558 7.01 -34.90 -18.68
C PRO A 558 5.84 -35.84 -19.00
N ASP A 559 5.95 -37.10 -18.54
CA ASP A 559 4.80 -38.02 -18.56
C ASP A 559 3.76 -37.67 -17.49
N ALA A 560 2.65 -38.46 -17.44
CA ALA A 560 1.57 -38.15 -16.49
C ALA A 560 1.98 -38.25 -15.01
N GLU A 561 2.86 -39.18 -14.65
CA GLU A 561 3.38 -39.34 -13.28
C GLU A 561 4.28 -38.16 -12.90
N GLN A 562 5.16 -37.77 -13.80
CA GLN A 562 6.10 -36.66 -13.67
C GLN A 562 5.31 -35.32 -13.59
N LEU A 563 4.30 -35.14 -14.43
CA LEU A 563 3.48 -33.95 -14.44
C LEU A 563 2.66 -33.80 -13.14
N ALA A 564 2.16 -34.92 -12.58
CA ALA A 564 1.51 -34.94 -11.29
C ALA A 564 2.49 -34.55 -10.14
N GLU A 565 3.73 -35.01 -10.21
CA GLU A 565 4.77 -34.66 -9.24
C GLU A 565 5.15 -33.18 -9.33
N ILE A 566 5.29 -32.62 -10.54
CA ILE A 566 5.51 -31.20 -10.78
C ILE A 566 4.39 -30.36 -10.13
N ALA A 567 3.13 -30.80 -10.27
CA ALA A 567 1.98 -30.11 -9.66
C ALA A 567 2.07 -30.10 -8.12
N ILE A 568 2.44 -31.23 -7.52
CA ILE A 568 2.59 -31.36 -6.06
C ILE A 568 3.76 -30.49 -5.55
N GLN A 569 4.94 -30.58 -6.20
CA GLN A 569 6.09 -29.73 -5.86
C GLN A 569 5.74 -28.23 -5.95
N SER A 570 5.03 -27.83 -7.00
CA SER A 570 4.62 -26.45 -7.21
C SER A 570 3.60 -25.98 -6.16
N ALA A 571 2.71 -26.85 -5.70
CA ALA A 571 1.77 -26.55 -4.61
C ALA A 571 2.50 -26.36 -3.27
N ASP A 572 3.44 -27.24 -2.94
CA ASP A 572 4.20 -27.15 -1.71
C ASP A 572 5.11 -25.91 -1.71
N SER A 573 5.74 -25.61 -2.85
CA SER A 573 6.47 -24.34 -3.02
C SER A 573 5.56 -23.13 -2.87
N ALA A 574 4.38 -23.09 -3.51
CA ALA A 574 3.43 -21.99 -3.37
C ALA A 574 3.04 -21.74 -1.90
N LYS A 575 2.72 -22.82 -1.14
CA LYS A 575 2.40 -22.74 0.30
C LYS A 575 3.56 -22.15 1.11
N ALA A 576 4.76 -22.59 0.84
CA ALA A 576 5.97 -22.12 1.50
C ALA A 576 6.16 -20.60 1.37
N PHE A 577 5.78 -20.06 0.23
CA PHE A 577 5.84 -18.62 -0.05
C PHE A 577 4.54 -17.85 0.28
N GLY A 578 3.61 -18.48 1.01
CA GLY A 578 2.40 -17.81 1.53
C GLY A 578 1.23 -17.75 0.54
N ILE A 579 1.30 -18.51 -0.55
CA ILE A 579 0.22 -18.62 -1.53
C ILE A 579 -0.62 -19.85 -1.21
N ASP A 580 -1.93 -19.68 -1.00
CA ASP A 580 -2.89 -20.81 -0.87
C ASP A 580 -3.14 -21.41 -2.26
N PRO A 581 -2.62 -22.63 -2.60
CA PRO A 581 -2.56 -23.09 -3.97
C PRO A 581 -3.91 -23.58 -4.49
N ARG A 582 -4.31 -23.05 -5.63
CA ARG A 582 -5.40 -23.55 -6.48
C ARG A 582 -4.80 -23.91 -7.84
N ILE A 583 -4.60 -25.22 -8.04
CA ILE A 583 -3.76 -25.75 -9.10
C ILE A 583 -4.60 -26.08 -10.33
N ALA A 584 -4.31 -25.43 -11.45
CA ALA A 584 -4.85 -25.74 -12.76
C ALA A 584 -3.87 -26.52 -13.60
N MET A 585 -4.25 -27.75 -14.01
CA MET A 585 -3.48 -28.54 -14.97
C MET A 585 -3.86 -28.08 -16.37
N ILE A 586 -2.95 -27.37 -17.03
CA ILE A 586 -3.23 -26.62 -18.27
C ILE A 586 -3.25 -27.53 -19.49
N SER A 587 -4.23 -27.29 -20.35
CA SER A 587 -4.42 -27.98 -21.64
C SER A 587 -5.12 -27.03 -22.63
N TYR A 588 -5.09 -27.35 -23.91
CA TYR A 588 -5.98 -26.71 -24.89
C TYR A 588 -7.46 -27.14 -24.77
N SER A 589 -7.77 -28.08 -23.87
CA SER A 589 -9.11 -28.57 -23.58
C SER A 589 -9.54 -28.23 -22.15
N THR A 590 -10.86 -27.99 -21.97
CA THR A 590 -11.48 -27.94 -20.64
C THR A 590 -12.39 -29.16 -20.48
N GLY A 591 -12.07 -30.02 -19.50
CA GLY A 591 -12.78 -31.31 -19.32
C GLY A 591 -12.71 -32.17 -20.58
N THR A 592 -13.88 -32.54 -21.11
CA THR A 592 -14.02 -33.40 -22.29
C THR A 592 -14.25 -32.64 -23.59
N SER A 593 -14.00 -31.31 -23.64
CA SER A 593 -14.22 -30.48 -24.82
C SER A 593 -13.28 -30.78 -25.99
N GLY A 594 -12.13 -31.39 -25.74
CA GLY A 594 -11.16 -31.83 -26.73
C GLY A 594 -10.68 -33.27 -26.46
N ALA A 595 -10.02 -33.88 -27.43
CA ALA A 595 -9.42 -35.21 -27.32
C ALA A 595 -8.03 -35.22 -27.93
N GLY A 596 -7.18 -36.11 -27.45
CA GLY A 596 -5.79 -36.30 -27.91
C GLY A 596 -4.86 -36.71 -26.80
N ALA A 597 -3.68 -37.22 -27.17
CA ALA A 597 -2.69 -37.75 -26.22
C ALA A 597 -2.29 -36.75 -25.13
N ASP A 598 -2.18 -35.46 -25.49
CA ASP A 598 -1.83 -34.41 -24.52
C ASP A 598 -2.97 -34.16 -23.53
N VAL A 599 -4.24 -34.19 -23.97
CA VAL A 599 -5.40 -34.05 -23.08
C VAL A 599 -5.49 -35.23 -22.12
N GLU A 600 -5.28 -36.45 -22.62
CA GLU A 600 -5.29 -37.71 -21.85
C GLU A 600 -4.14 -37.71 -20.82
N LYS A 601 -2.92 -37.24 -21.21
CA LYS A 601 -1.78 -37.06 -20.31
C LYS A 601 -2.12 -36.15 -19.14
N VAL A 602 -2.68 -34.97 -19.43
CA VAL A 602 -3.07 -33.99 -18.41
C VAL A 602 -4.21 -34.51 -17.52
N ALA A 603 -5.22 -35.15 -18.10
CA ALA A 603 -6.31 -35.73 -17.32
C ALA A 603 -5.79 -36.80 -16.34
N LYS A 604 -4.94 -37.71 -16.81
CA LYS A 604 -4.32 -38.75 -15.99
C LYS A 604 -3.44 -38.16 -14.90
N ALA A 605 -2.61 -37.15 -15.23
CA ALA A 605 -1.80 -36.44 -14.25
C ALA A 605 -2.65 -35.79 -13.15
N THR A 606 -3.79 -35.19 -13.52
CA THR A 606 -4.73 -34.59 -12.58
C THR A 606 -5.29 -35.63 -11.60
N GLU A 607 -5.68 -36.80 -12.09
CA GLU A 607 -6.18 -37.90 -11.25
C GLU A 607 -5.10 -38.40 -10.27
N ILE A 608 -3.87 -38.61 -10.76
CA ILE A 608 -2.74 -39.07 -9.95
C ILE A 608 -2.43 -38.04 -8.84
N ALA A 609 -2.41 -36.75 -9.18
CA ALA A 609 -2.13 -35.70 -8.23
C ALA A 609 -3.22 -35.62 -7.13
N LYS A 610 -4.52 -35.71 -7.51
CA LYS A 610 -5.65 -35.74 -6.56
C LYS A 610 -5.58 -36.97 -5.64
N GLN A 611 -5.16 -38.13 -6.15
CA GLN A 611 -5.00 -39.35 -5.35
C GLN A 611 -3.85 -39.26 -4.36
N ARG A 612 -2.71 -38.71 -4.78
CA ARG A 612 -1.52 -38.55 -3.92
C ARG A 612 -1.70 -37.46 -2.86
N ARG A 613 -2.39 -36.37 -3.21
CA ARG A 613 -2.58 -35.19 -2.36
C ARG A 613 -4.05 -34.72 -2.35
N PRO A 614 -4.93 -35.46 -1.66
CA PRO A 614 -6.37 -35.13 -1.59
C PRO A 614 -6.67 -33.83 -0.81
N ASP A 615 -5.70 -33.28 -0.10
CA ASP A 615 -5.75 -32.01 0.60
C ASP A 615 -5.64 -30.79 -0.32
N LEU A 616 -5.12 -30.97 -1.54
CA LEU A 616 -4.88 -29.88 -2.48
C LEU A 616 -6.11 -29.65 -3.39
N LEU A 617 -6.36 -28.37 -3.70
CA LEU A 617 -7.34 -27.99 -4.73
C LEU A 617 -6.67 -28.08 -6.11
N ILE A 618 -6.85 -29.21 -6.80
CA ILE A 618 -6.28 -29.47 -8.13
C ILE A 618 -7.43 -29.77 -9.08
N ASP A 619 -7.39 -29.17 -10.27
CA ASP A 619 -8.33 -29.49 -11.35
C ASP A 619 -7.70 -29.40 -12.74
N GLY A 620 -8.24 -30.16 -13.68
CA GLY A 620 -7.77 -30.24 -15.08
C GLY A 620 -8.32 -31.46 -15.80
N PRO A 621 -8.17 -31.47 -17.13
CA PRO A 621 -7.55 -30.42 -17.95
C PRO A 621 -8.38 -29.15 -18.03
N LEU A 622 -7.70 -27.99 -17.99
CA LEU A 622 -8.33 -26.66 -18.07
C LEU A 622 -7.60 -25.80 -19.12
N GLN A 623 -8.37 -25.08 -19.92
CA GLN A 623 -7.82 -24.03 -20.76
C GLN A 623 -7.37 -22.86 -19.88
N TYR A 624 -6.36 -22.11 -20.32
CA TYR A 624 -5.79 -21.01 -19.54
C TYR A 624 -6.84 -19.94 -19.16
N ASP A 625 -7.70 -19.54 -20.11
CA ASP A 625 -8.80 -18.60 -19.87
C ASP A 625 -9.83 -19.13 -18.87
N ALA A 626 -10.17 -20.44 -18.98
CA ALA A 626 -11.07 -21.09 -18.03
C ALA A 626 -10.46 -21.22 -16.62
N ALA A 627 -9.15 -21.36 -16.51
CA ALA A 627 -8.44 -21.43 -15.24
C ALA A 627 -8.33 -20.06 -14.54
N SER A 628 -8.06 -18.97 -15.31
CA SER A 628 -7.71 -17.65 -14.78
C SER A 628 -8.88 -16.66 -14.70
N VAL A 629 -9.89 -16.78 -15.57
CA VAL A 629 -10.99 -15.81 -15.66
C VAL A 629 -12.30 -16.38 -15.09
N GLU A 630 -12.80 -15.77 -14.02
CA GLU A 630 -13.93 -16.30 -13.24
C GLU A 630 -15.20 -16.52 -14.09
N SER A 631 -15.55 -15.57 -14.98
CA SER A 631 -16.72 -15.70 -15.85
C SER A 631 -16.60 -16.87 -16.84
N VAL A 632 -15.39 -17.11 -17.36
CA VAL A 632 -15.09 -18.22 -18.27
C VAL A 632 -15.09 -19.55 -17.52
N GLY A 633 -14.45 -19.57 -16.34
CA GLY A 633 -14.44 -20.74 -15.47
C GLY A 633 -15.83 -21.20 -15.06
N ARG A 634 -16.70 -20.28 -14.65
CA ARG A 634 -18.11 -20.57 -14.33
C ARG A 634 -18.90 -21.12 -15.52
N SER A 635 -18.59 -20.65 -16.73
CA SER A 635 -19.28 -21.12 -17.96
C SER A 635 -18.79 -22.48 -18.42
N LYS A 636 -17.47 -22.74 -18.39
CA LYS A 636 -16.89 -23.97 -18.97
C LYS A 636 -16.72 -25.10 -17.95
N ALA A 637 -16.58 -24.79 -16.66
CA ALA A 637 -16.41 -25.77 -15.58
C ALA A 637 -17.11 -25.31 -14.28
N PRO A 638 -18.46 -25.24 -14.26
CA PRO A 638 -19.23 -24.64 -13.15
C PRO A 638 -19.03 -25.34 -11.80
N ASP A 639 -18.76 -26.65 -11.81
CA ASP A 639 -18.56 -27.46 -10.60
C ASP A 639 -17.11 -27.41 -10.06
N SER A 640 -16.19 -26.80 -10.80
CA SER A 640 -14.79 -26.72 -10.41
C SER A 640 -14.57 -25.69 -9.30
N LYS A 641 -13.81 -26.11 -8.27
CA LYS A 641 -13.33 -25.21 -7.19
C LYS A 641 -12.10 -24.39 -7.59
N VAL A 642 -11.50 -24.70 -8.73
CA VAL A 642 -10.23 -24.12 -9.25
C VAL A 642 -10.50 -23.21 -10.44
N ALA A 643 -11.37 -23.61 -11.38
CA ALA A 643 -11.63 -22.86 -12.60
C ALA A 643 -12.06 -21.41 -12.30
N GLY A 644 -11.43 -20.44 -13.00
CA GLY A 644 -11.63 -19.02 -12.84
C GLY A 644 -10.99 -18.40 -11.58
N ARG A 645 -10.25 -19.22 -10.79
CA ARG A 645 -9.63 -18.81 -9.54
C ARG A 645 -8.26 -19.44 -9.30
N ALA A 646 -7.69 -20.07 -10.33
CA ALA A 646 -6.37 -20.69 -10.25
C ALA A 646 -5.29 -19.63 -9.99
N ASN A 647 -4.31 -20.00 -9.18
CA ASN A 647 -3.10 -19.22 -8.94
C ASN A 647 -1.81 -20.04 -9.11
N VAL A 648 -1.94 -21.34 -9.36
CA VAL A 648 -0.84 -22.24 -9.74
C VAL A 648 -1.22 -22.90 -11.07
N PHE A 649 -0.39 -22.71 -12.09
CA PHE A 649 -0.62 -23.17 -13.47
C PHE A 649 0.46 -24.15 -13.87
N ILE A 650 0.09 -25.39 -14.14
CA ILE A 650 1.00 -26.47 -14.51
C ILE A 650 0.86 -26.73 -16.01
N PHE A 651 1.94 -26.53 -16.74
CA PHE A 651 1.99 -26.67 -18.19
C PHE A 651 2.35 -28.07 -18.63
N PRO A 652 1.75 -28.60 -19.72
CA PRO A 652 1.90 -29.99 -20.13
C PRO A 652 3.30 -30.33 -20.65
N ASP A 653 4.05 -29.34 -21.08
CA ASP A 653 5.40 -29.46 -21.64
C ASP A 653 6.17 -28.15 -21.57
N LEU A 654 7.49 -28.22 -21.77
CA LEU A 654 8.38 -27.07 -21.67
C LEU A 654 8.13 -25.99 -22.73
N ASN A 655 7.73 -26.36 -23.94
CA ASN A 655 7.42 -25.37 -24.97
C ASN A 655 6.25 -24.48 -24.54
N THR A 656 5.21 -25.12 -24.02
CA THR A 656 4.02 -24.41 -23.50
C THR A 656 4.39 -23.53 -22.30
N GLY A 657 5.09 -24.08 -21.30
CA GLY A 657 5.46 -23.35 -20.10
C GLY A 657 6.42 -22.18 -20.37
N ASN A 658 7.52 -22.44 -21.09
CA ASN A 658 8.54 -21.45 -21.40
C ASN A 658 7.99 -20.30 -22.28
N THR A 659 7.19 -20.65 -23.31
CA THR A 659 6.58 -19.65 -24.18
C THR A 659 5.54 -18.80 -23.43
N THR A 660 4.70 -19.45 -22.60
CA THR A 660 3.63 -18.76 -21.88
C THR A 660 4.19 -17.74 -20.87
N TYR A 661 5.15 -18.15 -20.00
CA TYR A 661 5.66 -17.20 -19.02
C TYR A 661 6.35 -16.00 -19.67
N LYS A 662 7.12 -16.22 -20.76
CA LYS A 662 7.77 -15.14 -21.51
C LYS A 662 6.76 -14.23 -22.21
N ALA A 663 5.72 -14.81 -22.80
CA ALA A 663 4.63 -14.03 -23.42
C ALA A 663 3.91 -13.16 -22.41
N VAL A 664 3.54 -13.71 -21.25
CA VAL A 664 2.90 -12.96 -20.17
C VAL A 664 3.84 -11.89 -19.63
N GLN A 665 5.08 -12.24 -19.30
CA GLN A 665 6.08 -11.29 -18.82
C GLN A 665 6.22 -10.08 -19.76
N ARG A 666 6.37 -10.33 -21.06
CA ARG A 666 6.65 -9.26 -22.04
C ARG A 666 5.40 -8.50 -22.47
N SER A 667 4.27 -9.20 -22.67
CA SER A 667 3.04 -8.57 -23.17
C SER A 667 2.26 -7.82 -22.08
N ALA A 668 2.28 -8.32 -20.85
CA ALA A 668 1.63 -7.68 -19.72
C ALA A 668 2.59 -6.80 -18.88
N ASN A 669 3.86 -6.70 -19.27
CA ASN A 669 4.92 -5.95 -18.57
C ASN A 669 4.98 -6.28 -17.07
N VAL A 670 4.89 -7.56 -16.74
CA VAL A 670 4.93 -8.04 -15.36
C VAL A 670 6.32 -8.58 -15.00
N VAL A 671 6.69 -8.44 -13.73
CA VAL A 671 7.91 -9.02 -13.19
C VAL A 671 7.71 -10.53 -13.01
N SER A 672 8.70 -11.33 -13.43
CA SER A 672 8.73 -12.75 -13.15
C SER A 672 9.97 -13.08 -12.31
N VAL A 673 9.76 -13.69 -11.14
CA VAL A 673 10.83 -14.09 -10.23
C VAL A 673 11.07 -15.59 -10.38
N GLY A 674 12.31 -15.97 -10.71
CA GLY A 674 12.71 -17.35 -10.98
C GLY A 674 13.66 -17.50 -12.19
N PRO A 675 13.98 -18.74 -12.66
CA PRO A 675 13.33 -19.98 -12.20
C PRO A 675 13.82 -20.42 -10.82
N MET A 676 12.89 -20.77 -9.94
CA MET A 676 13.20 -21.45 -8.71
C MET A 676 13.16 -22.97 -8.95
N LEU A 677 14.26 -23.66 -8.68
CA LEU A 677 14.32 -25.10 -8.82
C LEU A 677 13.72 -25.79 -7.59
N GLN A 678 13.00 -26.86 -7.83
CA GLN A 678 12.36 -27.65 -6.79
C GLN A 678 12.68 -29.14 -6.96
N GLY A 679 12.61 -29.90 -5.85
CA GLY A 679 12.93 -31.33 -5.86
C GLY A 679 14.42 -31.67 -5.66
N LEU A 680 15.32 -30.67 -5.51
CA LEU A 680 16.73 -30.88 -5.14
C LEU A 680 16.88 -31.11 -3.63
N ASN A 681 17.86 -31.88 -3.21
CA ASN A 681 18.17 -32.13 -1.79
C ASN A 681 18.74 -30.89 -1.06
N LYS A 682 19.28 -29.91 -1.79
CA LYS A 682 19.69 -28.59 -1.29
C LYS A 682 19.41 -27.53 -2.35
N PRO A 683 19.14 -26.28 -1.96
CA PRO A 683 18.68 -25.27 -2.90
C PRO A 683 19.79 -24.77 -3.82
N VAL A 684 19.55 -24.96 -5.09
CA VAL A 684 20.34 -24.39 -6.19
C VAL A 684 19.36 -23.71 -7.13
N ASN A 685 19.52 -22.41 -7.38
CA ASN A 685 18.66 -21.68 -8.28
C ASN A 685 19.44 -21.07 -9.44
N ASP A 686 18.79 -21.07 -10.61
CA ASP A 686 19.33 -20.55 -11.85
C ASP A 686 18.81 -19.12 -12.10
N LEU A 687 19.57 -18.34 -12.85
CA LEU A 687 19.20 -17.00 -13.29
C LEU A 687 19.03 -16.97 -14.81
N SER A 688 18.23 -16.06 -15.31
CA SER A 688 18.27 -15.69 -16.72
C SER A 688 19.53 -14.85 -16.99
N ARG A 689 20.22 -15.06 -18.12
CA ARG A 689 21.32 -14.19 -18.56
C ARG A 689 20.92 -12.72 -18.73
N GLY A 690 19.63 -12.46 -18.90
CA GLY A 690 19.06 -11.12 -18.94
C GLY A 690 18.48 -10.64 -17.62
N ALA A 691 18.79 -11.31 -16.49
CA ALA A 691 18.31 -10.92 -15.16
C ALA A 691 18.81 -9.51 -14.80
N LEU A 692 17.95 -8.74 -14.19
CA LEU A 692 18.26 -7.45 -13.56
C LEU A 692 18.81 -7.68 -12.15
N VAL A 693 19.34 -6.65 -11.52
CA VAL A 693 19.85 -6.72 -10.13
C VAL A 693 18.75 -7.19 -9.17
N ASP A 694 17.54 -6.68 -9.30
CA ASP A 694 16.40 -7.05 -8.45
C ASP A 694 16.00 -8.53 -8.63
N ASP A 695 16.07 -9.08 -9.85
CA ASP A 695 15.81 -10.49 -10.09
C ASP A 695 16.81 -11.37 -9.32
N ILE A 696 18.08 -10.94 -9.26
CA ILE A 696 19.12 -11.64 -8.52
C ILE A 696 18.87 -11.55 -7.02
N VAL A 697 18.54 -10.35 -6.50
CA VAL A 697 18.20 -10.14 -5.09
C VAL A 697 17.01 -11.03 -4.66
N PHE A 698 15.95 -11.08 -5.46
CA PHE A 698 14.80 -11.93 -5.15
C PHE A 698 15.14 -13.43 -5.26
N THR A 699 15.99 -13.84 -6.21
CA THR A 699 16.42 -15.24 -6.31
C THR A 699 17.27 -15.63 -5.11
N ILE A 700 18.15 -14.77 -4.60
CA ILE A 700 18.89 -14.97 -3.35
C ILE A 700 17.91 -15.14 -2.17
N ALA A 701 16.90 -14.29 -2.07
CA ALA A 701 15.89 -14.37 -1.03
C ALA A 701 15.08 -15.68 -1.10
N LEU A 702 14.64 -16.10 -2.30
CA LEU A 702 13.98 -17.38 -2.53
C LEU A 702 14.87 -18.55 -2.07
N THR A 703 16.16 -18.52 -2.44
CA THR A 703 17.13 -19.57 -2.09
C THR A 703 17.32 -19.67 -0.58
N ALA A 704 17.38 -18.54 0.13
CA ALA A 704 17.49 -18.51 1.58
C ALA A 704 16.24 -19.13 2.28
N ILE A 705 15.04 -18.83 1.77
CA ILE A 705 13.79 -19.39 2.30
C ILE A 705 13.72 -20.90 2.03
N GLN A 706 14.11 -21.36 0.84
CA GLN A 706 14.18 -22.80 0.53
C GLN A 706 15.14 -23.55 1.45
N ALA A 707 16.30 -22.95 1.76
CA ALA A 707 17.28 -23.54 2.65
C ALA A 707 16.74 -23.74 4.07
N GLU A 708 15.95 -22.79 4.59
CA GLU A 708 15.31 -22.92 5.89
C GLU A 708 14.31 -24.09 5.93
N GLN A 709 13.52 -24.26 4.87
CA GLN A 709 12.49 -25.29 4.79
C GLN A 709 13.04 -26.72 4.73
N GLN A 710 14.26 -26.91 4.24
CA GLN A 710 14.89 -28.23 4.15
C GLN A 710 15.56 -28.67 5.46
N GLU A 711 15.69 -27.78 6.44
CA GLU A 711 16.20 -28.09 7.79
C GLU A 711 15.09 -28.50 8.76
N VAL A 712 13.83 -28.24 8.44
CA VAL A 712 12.63 -28.57 9.23
C VAL A 712 12.04 -29.90 8.76
#